data_17d6134d8ebc93907f6752072f60c07c
#
_entry.id   17d6134d8ebc93907f6752072f60c07c
#
_cell.length_a   1.000
_cell.length_b   1.000
_cell.length_c   1.000
_cell.angle_alpha   90.00
_cell.angle_beta   90.00
_cell.angle_gamma   90.00
#
_symmetry.space_group_name_H-M   'P 1'
#
loop_
_entity.id
_entity.type
_entity.pdbx_description
1 polymer ?
#
loop_
_entity_poly.entity_id
_entity_poly.type
_entity_poly.pdbx_seq_one_letter_code
_entity_poly.pdbx_strand_id
1 'polypeptide(L)'
;MDAELQTALFDFQRYLLDQIPPLTASDAVETLMAQPPELLIRQIHAWTIEQSRHQSAAQSDFLFHALKKVHLFSVLKLIDGSVLEAYLDRVVPLALQVCPADERDALRTSVASMREAMILGASTSPVVQISRDGGGAAETAPKTSAVSDVVTRSARRLSLVIERLAKHLPFGAASPEPQAQRQPAATAQLVSMAAASATSEAELHEYVRELKAYTGGESDPAKLFRVLASDVPQWEVAMPPDAKQPAAIEAMHKIITLTSSSLESSQRFRELMTEAVEQFNSGALGPAVSMLALAARVVVEKKLDPIAVERIRTAAVESISSERLRKYSENKTKHALLRSALNHFPTLTKASLFEQLRGEERPERRRSLLGLLEAYGREARAAAVAELEAELNRPQAEIDTYYLRNVIYLLHRIPREADEESEKELELLTRATARGQNIYVIKEAIIPVGHMKSEAPAKLLTMRLAEVEAMLVRKDISLYPMDEMQKVIDRITSALGRIATPAALLTIARHGMKPNPLLGDTRARLLALSQHDLSFDEQTVDILVNAIREDLPTKILGRVMPSRNPPPLRLIEALSSTRSEKVETLFTDIAEKFADYDVGRAAKAALYNLTGAAAAAARQTPTAATLTGDLDFFGLPSLLQSLADQQATGIVTLTGRHSGQTTGKLLFINGKFADAQVSHLRGVEALYQLLERPVTGVFAFVPNPTVKPKGDVHEVMGILFEGIRRHDEYRQLMLFVPDDLTLRATTTKPTPDPEEHDPSIIREIWVKASSGAPLADWETQVAADGYRIRRLVARWLEEGALQPAG
;
A
#
# COMPACT_ATOMS: atom_id res chain seq x y z
N MET A 1 15.42 -2.74 37.00
CA MET A 1 14.68 -3.60 36.07
C MET A 1 15.60 -3.77 34.86
N ASP A 2 15.87 -5.01 34.44
CA ASP A 2 16.79 -5.28 33.32
C ASP A 2 16.26 -4.65 32.03
N ALA A 3 17.15 -4.16 31.17
CA ALA A 3 16.79 -3.53 29.91
C ALA A 3 15.99 -4.49 29.01
N GLU A 4 16.29 -5.78 29.06
CA GLU A 4 15.60 -6.86 28.35
C GLU A 4 14.15 -7.00 28.83
N LEU A 5 13.92 -6.94 30.14
CA LEU A 5 12.57 -7.00 30.72
C LEU A 5 11.74 -5.75 30.35
N GLN A 6 12.35 -4.58 30.26
CA GLN A 6 11.65 -3.35 29.81
C GLN A 6 11.22 -3.46 28.36
N THR A 7 12.08 -3.99 27.50
CA THR A 7 11.78 -4.23 26.09
C THR A 7 10.63 -5.24 25.95
N ALA A 8 10.67 -6.34 26.70
CA ALA A 8 9.62 -7.35 26.69
C ALA A 8 8.25 -6.80 27.14
N LEU A 9 8.23 -5.97 28.19
CA LEU A 9 7.01 -5.29 28.65
C LEU A 9 6.44 -4.34 27.60
N PHE A 10 7.30 -3.60 26.93
CA PHE A 10 6.90 -2.67 25.85
C PHE A 10 6.35 -3.43 24.65
N ASP A 11 7.01 -4.49 24.19
CA ASP A 11 6.53 -5.27 23.04
C ASP A 11 5.23 -6.03 23.38
N PHE A 12 5.09 -6.53 24.61
CA PHE A 12 3.82 -7.13 25.05
C PHE A 12 2.67 -6.12 25.08
N GLN A 13 2.92 -4.88 25.51
CA GLN A 13 1.92 -3.81 25.43
C GLN A 13 1.51 -3.52 23.98
N ARG A 14 2.46 -3.41 23.05
CA ARG A 14 2.19 -3.24 21.62
C ARG A 14 1.38 -4.38 21.04
N TYR A 15 1.65 -5.61 21.49
CA TYR A 15 0.87 -6.78 21.10
C TYR A 15 -0.57 -6.73 21.61
N LEU A 16 -0.80 -6.33 22.85
CA LEU A 16 -2.16 -6.14 23.38
C LEU A 16 -2.96 -5.08 22.60
N LEU A 17 -2.28 -4.07 22.06
CA LEU A 17 -2.85 -2.99 21.23
C LEU A 17 -2.93 -3.34 19.73
N ASP A 18 -2.67 -4.58 19.32
CA ASP A 18 -2.64 -5.04 17.91
C ASP A 18 -1.63 -4.30 17.01
N GLN A 19 -0.60 -3.69 17.58
CA GLN A 19 0.45 -2.96 16.86
C GLN A 19 1.55 -3.87 16.31
N ILE A 20 1.73 -5.05 16.88
CA ILE A 20 2.68 -6.05 16.39
C ILE A 20 2.01 -7.44 16.34
N PRO A 21 2.41 -8.30 15.37
CA PRO A 21 1.86 -9.64 15.25
C PRO A 21 2.39 -10.59 16.35
N PRO A 22 1.67 -11.71 16.65
CA PRO A 22 2.09 -12.69 17.65
C PRO A 22 3.52 -13.21 17.46
N LEU A 23 3.95 -13.41 16.22
CA LEU A 23 5.29 -13.92 15.91
C LEU A 23 6.41 -12.98 16.43
N THR A 24 6.20 -11.67 16.34
CA THR A 24 7.17 -10.66 16.83
C THR A 24 7.13 -10.52 18.34
N ALA A 25 5.99 -10.86 18.98
CA ALA A 25 5.81 -10.75 20.41
C ALA A 25 6.15 -12.05 21.18
N SER A 26 6.52 -13.15 20.48
CA SER A 26 6.80 -14.45 21.11
C SER A 26 7.90 -14.37 22.15
N ASP A 27 9.06 -13.80 21.81
CA ASP A 27 10.22 -13.67 22.69
C ASP A 27 9.88 -12.81 23.93
N ALA A 28 9.07 -11.77 23.74
CA ALA A 28 8.61 -10.92 24.84
C ALA A 28 7.70 -11.69 25.80
N VAL A 29 6.79 -12.54 25.29
CA VAL A 29 5.91 -13.38 26.13
C VAL A 29 6.73 -14.46 26.84
N GLU A 30 7.69 -15.12 26.20
CA GLU A 30 8.60 -16.08 26.84
C GLU A 30 9.40 -15.42 27.97
N THR A 31 9.96 -14.24 27.74
CA THR A 31 10.70 -13.46 28.76
C THR A 31 9.79 -13.13 29.95
N LEU A 32 8.54 -12.75 29.71
CA LEU A 32 7.55 -12.46 30.75
C LEU A 32 7.11 -13.73 31.50
N MET A 33 7.01 -14.87 30.82
CA MET A 33 6.69 -16.17 31.46
C MET A 33 7.79 -16.65 32.41
N ALA A 34 9.04 -16.26 32.18
CA ALA A 34 10.16 -16.52 33.10
C ALA A 34 10.11 -15.66 34.38
N GLN A 35 9.25 -14.65 34.41
CA GLN A 35 9.03 -13.76 35.57
C GLN A 35 7.84 -14.24 36.44
N PRO A 36 7.68 -13.72 37.66
CA PRO A 36 6.51 -13.95 38.46
C PRO A 36 5.21 -13.54 37.74
N PRO A 37 4.14 -14.35 37.77
CA PRO A 37 2.88 -14.11 37.03
C PRO A 37 2.19 -12.80 37.44
N GLU A 38 2.48 -12.26 38.61
CA GLU A 38 2.00 -10.96 39.08
C GLU A 38 2.44 -9.82 38.19
N LEU A 39 3.59 -9.95 37.50
CA LEU A 39 4.09 -8.93 36.60
C LEU A 39 3.21 -8.86 35.33
N LEU A 40 2.93 -10.01 34.72
CA LEU A 40 2.06 -10.09 33.54
C LEU A 40 0.64 -9.56 33.87
N ILE A 41 0.08 -9.98 35.02
CA ILE A 41 -1.24 -9.53 35.44
C ILE A 41 -1.30 -8.03 35.69
N ARG A 42 -0.27 -7.42 36.24
CA ARG A 42 -0.22 -5.95 36.38
C ARG A 42 -0.30 -5.26 35.03
N GLN A 43 0.40 -5.76 34.01
CA GLN A 43 0.34 -5.18 32.68
C GLN A 43 -1.03 -5.37 32.02
N ILE A 44 -1.59 -6.57 32.09
CA ILE A 44 -2.94 -6.84 31.57
C ILE A 44 -3.98 -5.97 32.29
N HIS A 45 -3.90 -5.84 33.61
CA HIS A 45 -4.84 -5.05 34.39
C HIS A 45 -4.72 -3.55 34.11
N ALA A 46 -3.49 -3.01 33.98
CA ALA A 46 -3.27 -1.62 33.59
C ALA A 46 -3.89 -1.33 32.22
N TRP A 47 -3.63 -2.19 31.24
CA TRP A 47 -4.23 -2.11 29.92
C TRP A 47 -5.75 -2.22 29.95
N THR A 48 -6.31 -3.14 30.74
CA THR A 48 -7.76 -3.33 30.92
C THR A 48 -8.45 -2.07 31.46
N ILE A 49 -7.88 -1.44 32.48
CA ILE A 49 -8.40 -0.21 33.07
C ILE A 49 -8.40 0.92 32.02
N GLU A 50 -7.36 1.02 31.22
CA GLU A 50 -7.24 2.01 30.16
C GLU A 50 -8.31 1.79 29.08
N GLN A 51 -8.46 0.56 28.60
CA GLN A 51 -9.46 0.22 27.57
C GLN A 51 -10.90 0.41 28.10
N SER A 52 -11.20 0.00 29.32
CA SER A 52 -12.54 0.16 29.90
C SER A 52 -12.97 1.63 30.09
N ARG A 53 -12.01 2.55 30.22
CA ARG A 53 -12.28 4.00 30.25
C ARG A 53 -12.65 4.57 28.88
N HIS A 54 -12.14 3.97 27.82
CA HIS A 54 -12.35 4.43 26.44
C HIS A 54 -13.55 3.77 25.73
N GLN A 55 -13.92 2.57 26.15
CA GLN A 55 -14.92 1.76 25.44
C GLN A 55 -15.93 1.24 26.44
N SER A 56 -16.86 1.88 26.95
CA SER A 56 -17.97 1.50 27.85
C SER A 56 -18.33 -0.01 27.96
N ALA A 57 -17.31 -0.88 28.03
CA ALA A 57 -17.42 -2.33 28.12
C ALA A 57 -16.91 -2.83 29.49
N ALA A 58 -17.32 -4.04 29.91
CA ALA A 58 -16.95 -4.62 31.17
C ALA A 58 -15.44 -4.91 31.27
N GLN A 59 -14.84 -4.74 32.44
CA GLN A 59 -13.41 -5.06 32.63
C GLN A 59 -13.11 -6.56 32.46
N SER A 60 -14.10 -7.41 32.80
CA SER A 60 -14.04 -8.86 32.58
C SER A 60 -13.81 -9.22 31.09
N ASP A 61 -14.43 -8.49 30.18
CA ASP A 61 -14.30 -8.74 28.72
C ASP A 61 -12.88 -8.43 28.23
N PHE A 62 -12.29 -7.32 28.69
CA PHE A 62 -10.91 -6.97 28.36
C PHE A 62 -9.89 -7.90 29.00
N LEU A 63 -10.10 -8.29 30.26
CA LEU A 63 -9.24 -9.30 30.93
C LEU A 63 -9.29 -10.63 30.17
N PHE A 64 -10.48 -11.09 29.80
CA PHE A 64 -10.65 -12.29 29.00
C PHE A 64 -9.98 -12.18 27.63
N HIS A 65 -10.14 -11.04 26.95
CA HIS A 65 -9.50 -10.79 25.65
C HIS A 65 -7.97 -10.85 25.75
N ALA A 66 -7.37 -10.24 26.77
CA ALA A 66 -5.92 -10.31 26.99
C ALA A 66 -5.45 -11.74 27.29
N LEU A 67 -6.16 -12.49 28.12
CA LEU A 67 -5.85 -13.91 28.38
C LEU A 67 -5.96 -14.76 27.12
N LYS A 68 -6.96 -14.52 26.29
CA LYS A 68 -7.12 -15.17 24.98
C LYS A 68 -5.95 -14.84 24.03
N LYS A 69 -5.48 -13.59 24.00
CA LYS A 69 -4.29 -13.21 23.24
C LYS A 69 -3.03 -13.94 23.70
N VAL A 70 -2.82 -14.08 25.02
CA VAL A 70 -1.70 -14.87 25.56
C VAL A 70 -1.85 -16.35 25.17
N HIS A 71 -3.06 -16.91 25.24
CA HIS A 71 -3.30 -18.29 24.83
C HIS A 71 -3.05 -18.54 23.34
N LEU A 72 -3.20 -17.52 22.49
CA LEU A 72 -2.98 -17.61 21.04
C LEU A 72 -1.56 -18.11 20.69
N PHE A 73 -0.54 -17.86 21.53
CA PHE A 73 0.83 -18.35 21.33
C PHE A 73 0.94 -19.87 21.36
N SER A 74 0.12 -20.54 22.20
CA SER A 74 0.03 -22.01 22.20
C SER A 74 -0.70 -22.52 20.94
N VAL A 75 -1.80 -21.88 20.55
CA VAL A 75 -2.57 -22.25 19.36
C VAL A 75 -1.71 -22.11 18.09
N LEU A 76 -0.91 -21.07 18.00
CA LEU A 76 0.02 -20.83 16.89
C LEU A 76 1.32 -21.62 16.98
N LYS A 77 1.50 -22.45 18.04
CA LYS A 77 2.72 -23.22 18.32
C LYS A 77 4.00 -22.38 18.40
N LEU A 78 3.88 -21.13 18.78
CA LEU A 78 5.00 -20.21 19.02
C LEU A 78 5.64 -20.45 20.39
N ILE A 79 4.84 -20.92 21.36
CA ILE A 79 5.27 -21.33 22.71
C ILE A 79 4.70 -22.73 22.98
N ASP A 80 5.45 -23.57 23.67
CA ASP A 80 5.00 -24.90 24.03
C ASP A 80 3.69 -24.83 24.82
N GLY A 81 2.69 -25.57 24.34
CA GLY A 81 1.32 -25.52 24.90
C GLY A 81 1.26 -25.93 26.37
N SER A 82 2.02 -26.95 26.78
CA SER A 82 2.03 -27.46 28.15
C SER A 82 2.67 -26.47 29.14
N VAL A 83 3.70 -25.76 28.69
CA VAL A 83 4.40 -24.73 29.47
C VAL A 83 3.49 -23.50 29.61
N LEU A 84 2.83 -23.10 28.54
CA LEU A 84 1.92 -21.96 28.57
C LEU A 84 0.66 -22.26 29.40
N GLU A 85 0.10 -23.47 29.33
CA GLU A 85 -1.05 -23.88 30.17
C GLU A 85 -0.68 -23.84 31.66
N ALA A 86 0.46 -24.44 32.03
CA ALA A 86 0.94 -24.41 33.42
C ALA A 86 1.17 -22.97 33.93
N TYR A 87 1.55 -22.06 33.02
CA TYR A 87 1.69 -20.64 33.35
C TYR A 87 0.33 -19.96 33.51
N LEU A 88 -0.60 -20.19 32.58
CA LEU A 88 -1.97 -19.66 32.64
C LEU A 88 -2.75 -20.15 33.88
N ASP A 89 -2.47 -21.38 34.36
CA ASP A 89 -3.05 -21.87 35.62
C ASP A 89 -2.64 -21.01 36.85
N ARG A 90 -1.50 -20.36 36.79
CA ARG A 90 -1.04 -19.44 37.83
C ARG A 90 -1.55 -18.02 37.61
N VAL A 91 -1.72 -17.61 36.35
CA VAL A 91 -2.18 -16.27 35.93
C VAL A 91 -3.70 -16.07 36.17
N VAL A 92 -4.54 -17.07 35.83
CA VAL A 92 -6.00 -16.97 35.91
C VAL A 92 -6.52 -16.64 37.30
N PRO A 93 -6.05 -17.27 38.38
CA PRO A 93 -6.49 -16.89 39.73
C PRO A 93 -6.17 -15.43 40.08
N LEU A 94 -5.02 -14.92 39.62
CA LEU A 94 -4.64 -13.52 39.83
C LEU A 94 -5.50 -12.57 38.97
N ALA A 95 -5.84 -12.95 37.74
CA ALA A 95 -6.79 -12.19 36.91
C ALA A 95 -8.16 -12.08 37.57
N LEU A 96 -8.66 -13.15 38.20
CA LEU A 96 -9.92 -13.13 38.94
C LEU A 96 -9.84 -12.27 40.23
N GLN A 97 -8.67 -12.12 40.84
CA GLN A 97 -8.50 -11.24 41.98
C GLN A 97 -8.57 -9.75 41.61
N VAL A 98 -8.00 -9.37 40.47
CA VAL A 98 -7.98 -7.97 39.99
C VAL A 98 -9.27 -7.57 39.27
N CYS A 99 -10.11 -8.54 38.86
CA CYS A 99 -11.43 -8.30 38.25
C CYS A 99 -12.41 -7.74 39.28
N PRO A 100 -13.28 -6.76 38.93
CA PRO A 100 -14.36 -6.28 39.77
C PRO A 100 -15.23 -7.43 40.32
N ALA A 101 -15.69 -7.30 41.54
CA ALA A 101 -16.38 -8.41 42.26
C ALA A 101 -17.66 -8.89 41.56
N ASP A 102 -18.37 -7.97 40.96
CA ASP A 102 -19.63 -8.17 40.21
C ASP A 102 -19.42 -8.80 38.82
N GLU A 103 -18.18 -8.71 38.25
CA GLU A 103 -17.82 -9.26 36.93
C GLU A 103 -17.06 -10.59 37.02
N ARG A 104 -16.65 -11.05 38.20
CA ARG A 104 -15.78 -12.24 38.38
C ARG A 104 -16.40 -13.54 37.87
N ASP A 105 -17.69 -13.70 38.00
CA ASP A 105 -18.38 -14.93 37.55
C ASP A 105 -18.47 -14.97 36.01
N ALA A 106 -18.62 -13.82 35.37
CA ALA A 106 -18.58 -13.69 33.91
C ALA A 106 -17.17 -14.07 33.39
N LEU A 107 -16.10 -13.53 33.98
CA LEU A 107 -14.73 -13.88 33.64
C LEU A 107 -14.43 -15.36 33.85
N ARG A 108 -14.86 -15.94 34.99
CA ARG A 108 -14.71 -17.37 35.31
C ARG A 108 -15.37 -18.26 34.27
N THR A 109 -16.61 -17.93 33.88
CA THR A 109 -17.34 -18.67 32.85
C THR A 109 -16.64 -18.61 31.50
N SER A 110 -16.16 -17.43 31.07
CA SER A 110 -15.45 -17.23 29.81
C SER A 110 -14.12 -17.98 29.76
N VAL A 111 -13.35 -17.98 30.87
CA VAL A 111 -12.09 -18.73 30.97
C VAL A 111 -12.33 -20.24 30.98
N ALA A 112 -13.39 -20.72 31.67
CA ALA A 112 -13.76 -22.13 31.67
C ALA A 112 -14.12 -22.61 30.26
N SER A 113 -14.92 -21.85 29.50
CA SER A 113 -15.25 -22.13 28.09
C SER A 113 -14.02 -22.16 27.18
N MET A 114 -13.09 -21.25 27.41
CA MET A 114 -11.80 -21.25 26.68
C MET A 114 -11.02 -22.53 26.96
N ARG A 115 -10.93 -22.98 28.23
CA ARG A 115 -10.21 -24.20 28.60
C ARG A 115 -10.89 -25.48 28.09
N GLU A 116 -12.20 -25.56 28.09
CA GLU A 116 -12.94 -26.68 27.48
C GLU A 116 -12.65 -26.80 25.97
N ALA A 117 -12.60 -25.66 25.28
CA ALA A 117 -12.20 -25.63 23.86
C ALA A 117 -10.76 -26.12 23.63
N MET A 118 -9.86 -25.87 24.58
CA MET A 118 -8.46 -26.37 24.54
C MET A 118 -8.37 -27.89 24.67
N ILE A 119 -9.08 -28.46 25.65
CA ILE A 119 -9.09 -29.91 25.89
C ILE A 119 -9.66 -30.66 24.69
N LEU A 120 -10.67 -30.12 24.04
CA LEU A 120 -11.25 -30.67 22.81
C LEU A 120 -10.29 -30.58 21.61
N GLY A 121 -9.46 -29.51 21.50
CA GLY A 121 -8.43 -29.35 20.49
C GLY A 121 -7.18 -30.24 20.69
N ALA A 122 -6.83 -30.55 21.94
CA ALA A 122 -5.66 -31.38 22.28
C ALA A 122 -5.92 -32.89 22.09
N SER A 123 -7.19 -33.30 22.10
CA SER A 123 -7.57 -34.74 21.98
C SER A 123 -7.47 -35.29 20.55
N THR A 124 -7.04 -34.52 19.57
CA THR A 124 -6.95 -34.91 18.14
C THR A 124 -5.52 -35.16 17.64
N SER A 125 -4.54 -35.33 18.55
CA SER A 125 -3.20 -35.79 18.13
C SER A 125 -3.02 -37.27 18.50
N PRO A 126 -2.95 -38.19 17.54
CA PRO A 126 -2.60 -39.57 17.85
C PRO A 126 -1.10 -39.65 18.13
N VAL A 127 -0.73 -39.82 19.40
CA VAL A 127 0.61 -40.24 19.79
C VAL A 127 0.72 -41.74 19.43
N VAL A 128 1.41 -42.04 18.34
CA VAL A 128 1.83 -43.41 18.02
C VAL A 128 3.02 -43.72 18.94
N GLN A 129 2.76 -44.39 20.07
CA GLN A 129 3.79 -45.08 20.83
C GLN A 129 4.09 -46.39 20.14
N ILE A 130 5.29 -46.46 19.56
CA ILE A 130 5.87 -47.73 19.09
C ILE A 130 6.40 -48.44 20.34
N SER A 131 5.64 -49.40 20.86
CA SER A 131 6.17 -50.42 21.78
C SER A 131 6.65 -51.60 20.96
N ARG A 132 7.97 -51.82 20.99
CA ARG A 132 8.58 -53.13 20.64
C ARG A 132 8.29 -54.06 21.81
N ASP A 133 7.55 -55.13 21.54
CA ASP A 133 7.99 -56.46 21.97
C ASP A 133 7.01 -57.56 21.44
N GLY A 134 7.54 -58.60 21.11
CA GLY A 134 7.38 -59.85 20.53
C GLY A 134 6.17 -60.75 20.76
N GLY A 135 5.89 -61.52 19.70
CA GLY A 135 5.60 -62.93 19.81
C GLY A 135 4.15 -63.36 19.86
N GLY A 136 3.75 -64.15 18.87
CA GLY A 136 2.76 -65.21 19.04
C GLY A 136 1.56 -65.21 18.09
N ALA A 137 1.56 -66.19 17.19
CA ALA A 137 0.51 -66.49 16.23
C ALA A 137 -0.81 -66.91 16.91
N ALA A 138 -1.92 -66.58 16.22
CA ALA A 138 -3.04 -67.51 15.96
C ALA A 138 -4.12 -66.91 15.07
N GLU A 139 -4.48 -67.53 14.01
CA GLU A 139 -5.60 -67.37 13.12
C GLU A 139 -6.92 -67.23 13.89
N THR A 140 -7.75 -66.27 13.47
CA THR A 140 -9.20 -66.49 13.28
C THR A 140 -9.80 -65.30 12.54
N ALA A 141 -10.53 -65.52 11.47
CA ALA A 141 -11.28 -64.56 10.68
C ALA A 141 -12.32 -63.80 11.51
N PRO A 142 -12.42 -62.47 11.42
CA PRO A 142 -13.50 -61.75 12.07
C PRO A 142 -14.71 -61.57 11.15
N LYS A 143 -15.81 -61.87 11.75
CA LYS A 143 -17.18 -61.69 11.22
C LYS A 143 -17.46 -60.25 10.83
N THR A 144 -18.10 -60.05 9.71
CA THR A 144 -18.53 -58.79 9.08
C THR A 144 -19.48 -57.88 9.91
N SER A 145 -19.82 -58.23 11.14
CA SER A 145 -20.70 -57.42 12.01
C SER A 145 -19.95 -56.38 12.87
N ALA A 146 -18.65 -56.47 13.06
CA ALA A 146 -17.89 -55.59 13.93
C ALA A 146 -17.57 -54.24 13.28
N VAL A 147 -17.47 -54.18 11.94
CA VAL A 147 -17.19 -52.91 11.22
C VAL A 147 -18.41 -51.99 11.23
N SER A 148 -19.61 -52.52 11.06
CA SER A 148 -20.89 -51.77 11.17
C SER A 148 -21.07 -51.13 12.53
N ASP A 149 -20.69 -51.80 13.61
CA ASP A 149 -20.85 -51.28 14.98
C ASP A 149 -19.82 -50.19 15.34
N VAL A 150 -18.64 -50.20 14.73
CA VAL A 150 -17.64 -49.15 14.92
C VAL A 150 -18.03 -47.91 14.15
N VAL A 151 -18.52 -48.08 12.91
CA VAL A 151 -19.02 -46.96 12.08
C VAL A 151 -20.23 -46.30 12.74
N THR A 152 -21.19 -47.07 13.23
CA THR A 152 -22.39 -46.56 13.94
C THR A 152 -22.03 -45.88 15.25
N ARG A 153 -21.01 -46.35 15.98
CA ARG A 153 -20.48 -45.66 17.19
C ARG A 153 -19.74 -44.37 16.87
N SER A 154 -18.99 -44.31 15.80
CA SER A 154 -18.30 -43.10 15.33
C SER A 154 -19.30 -42.06 14.84
N ALA A 155 -20.32 -42.44 14.08
CA ALA A 155 -21.41 -41.59 13.64
C ALA A 155 -22.21 -41.03 14.82
N ARG A 156 -22.54 -41.86 15.82
CA ARG A 156 -23.19 -41.38 17.08
C ARG A 156 -22.33 -40.42 17.90
N ARG A 157 -21.00 -40.65 17.93
CA ARG A 157 -20.07 -39.69 18.58
C ARG A 157 -20.03 -38.37 17.85
N LEU A 158 -19.97 -38.37 16.50
CA LEU A 158 -20.00 -37.17 15.68
C LEU A 158 -21.35 -36.43 15.84
N SER A 159 -22.48 -37.16 15.81
CA SER A 159 -23.80 -36.58 16.04
C SER A 159 -23.93 -35.93 17.43
N LEU A 160 -23.36 -36.53 18.48
CA LEU A 160 -23.32 -35.94 19.82
C LEU A 160 -22.40 -34.71 19.91
N VAL A 161 -21.28 -34.68 19.17
CA VAL A 161 -20.38 -33.52 19.09
C VAL A 161 -21.05 -32.39 18.31
N ILE A 162 -21.71 -32.69 17.19
CA ILE A 162 -22.49 -31.73 16.40
C ILE A 162 -23.67 -31.18 17.22
N GLU A 163 -24.39 -32.02 17.96
CA GLU A 163 -25.50 -31.60 18.80
C GLU A 163 -25.05 -30.71 20.00
N ARG A 164 -23.86 -31.00 20.57
CA ARG A 164 -23.22 -30.15 21.58
C ARG A 164 -22.71 -28.82 21.01
N LEU A 165 -22.04 -28.83 19.87
CA LEU A 165 -21.61 -27.61 19.16
C LEU A 165 -22.82 -26.75 18.76
N ALA A 166 -23.89 -27.35 18.25
CA ALA A 166 -25.14 -26.65 17.93
C ALA A 166 -25.82 -26.03 19.16
N LYS A 167 -25.70 -26.65 20.36
CA LYS A 167 -26.23 -26.10 21.63
C LYS A 167 -25.37 -24.97 22.22
N HIS A 168 -24.09 -24.92 21.88
CA HIS A 168 -23.15 -23.91 22.39
C HIS A 168 -22.81 -22.79 21.38
N LEU A 169 -23.28 -22.88 20.12
CA LEU A 169 -23.33 -21.74 19.23
C LEU A 169 -24.46 -20.80 19.71
N PRO A 170 -24.21 -19.51 19.92
CA PRO A 170 -25.21 -18.57 20.43
C PRO A 170 -26.32 -18.32 19.41
N PHE A 171 -27.28 -19.21 19.33
CA PHE A 171 -28.55 -19.04 18.61
C PHE A 171 -29.59 -18.30 19.47
N GLY A 172 -29.23 -17.20 20.07
CA GLY A 172 -30.20 -16.47 20.81
C GLY A 172 -29.66 -15.34 21.68
N ALA A 173 -29.42 -14.20 21.08
CA ALA A 173 -29.64 -12.89 21.68
C ALA A 173 -29.56 -11.84 20.58
N ALA A 174 -30.57 -11.02 20.47
CA ALA A 174 -30.77 -10.02 19.45
C ALA A 174 -29.69 -8.94 19.46
N SER A 175 -28.92 -8.87 18.38
CA SER A 175 -28.21 -7.67 17.92
C SER A 175 -28.37 -7.57 16.40
N PRO A 176 -28.71 -6.42 15.84
CA PRO A 176 -29.07 -6.27 14.45
C PRO A 176 -27.82 -6.12 13.56
N GLU A 177 -27.03 -7.18 13.44
CA GLU A 177 -26.03 -7.33 12.39
C GLU A 177 -26.35 -8.56 11.53
N PRO A 178 -26.05 -8.56 10.23
CA PRO A 178 -26.67 -9.49 9.28
C PRO A 178 -26.33 -10.93 9.60
N GLN A 179 -27.32 -11.67 10.10
CA GLN A 179 -27.30 -13.11 10.36
C GLN A 179 -26.88 -13.96 9.14
N ALA A 180 -26.88 -13.37 7.93
CA ALA A 180 -26.52 -14.04 6.69
C ALA A 180 -25.02 -14.40 6.56
N GLN A 181 -24.11 -13.77 7.32
CA GLN A 181 -22.66 -14.04 7.20
C GLN A 181 -22.11 -15.03 8.23
N ARG A 182 -22.82 -15.29 9.35
CA ARG A 182 -22.35 -16.22 10.40
C ARG A 182 -22.73 -17.68 10.15
N GLN A 183 -23.78 -17.96 9.42
CA GLN A 183 -24.21 -19.32 9.07
C GLN A 183 -23.25 -20.08 8.16
N PRO A 184 -22.64 -19.45 7.11
CA PRO A 184 -21.73 -20.16 6.21
C PRO A 184 -20.45 -20.67 6.87
N ALA A 185 -19.82 -19.88 7.73
CA ALA A 185 -18.55 -20.25 8.40
C ALA A 185 -18.72 -21.43 9.37
N ALA A 186 -19.79 -21.45 10.15
CA ALA A 186 -20.11 -22.57 11.05
C ALA A 186 -20.37 -23.85 10.24
N THR A 187 -21.08 -23.74 9.13
CA THR A 187 -21.32 -24.87 8.22
C THR A 187 -20.03 -25.38 7.57
N ALA A 188 -19.12 -24.49 7.17
CA ALA A 188 -17.82 -24.84 6.60
C ALA A 188 -16.95 -25.61 7.61
N GLN A 189 -16.94 -25.19 8.87
CA GLN A 189 -16.22 -25.93 9.93
C GLN A 189 -16.77 -27.34 10.15
N LEU A 190 -18.11 -27.50 10.16
CA LEU A 190 -18.75 -28.81 10.29
C LEU A 190 -18.41 -29.72 9.10
N VAL A 191 -18.42 -29.19 7.88
CA VAL A 191 -18.02 -29.94 6.67
C VAL A 191 -16.54 -30.29 6.72
N SER A 192 -15.66 -29.40 7.18
CA SER A 192 -14.23 -29.67 7.36
C SER A 192 -13.99 -30.80 8.36
N MET A 193 -14.71 -30.82 9.48
CA MET A 193 -14.63 -31.88 10.48
C MET A 193 -15.15 -33.21 9.94
N ALA A 194 -16.26 -33.22 9.19
CA ALA A 194 -16.81 -34.40 8.54
C ALA A 194 -15.81 -35.00 7.52
N ALA A 195 -15.21 -34.15 6.66
CA ALA A 195 -14.20 -34.57 5.70
C ALA A 195 -12.95 -35.13 6.39
N ALA A 196 -12.46 -34.49 7.46
CA ALA A 196 -11.30 -34.95 8.23
C ALA A 196 -11.53 -36.36 8.86
N SER A 197 -12.76 -36.61 9.29
CA SER A 197 -13.13 -37.87 9.99
C SER A 197 -13.46 -39.01 9.04
N ALA A 198 -13.84 -38.72 7.79
CA ALA A 198 -14.19 -39.76 6.82
C ALA A 198 -12.96 -40.54 6.35
N THR A 199 -13.10 -41.89 6.31
CA THR A 199 -12.08 -42.81 5.81
C THR A 199 -12.42 -43.36 4.41
N SER A 200 -13.68 -43.21 3.98
CA SER A 200 -14.20 -43.63 2.67
C SER A 200 -15.19 -42.61 2.11
N GLU A 201 -15.42 -42.67 0.82
CA GLU A 201 -16.40 -41.82 0.13
C GLU A 201 -17.82 -42.06 0.67
N ALA A 202 -18.17 -43.34 0.95
CA ALA A 202 -19.47 -43.68 1.52
C ALA A 202 -19.71 -43.05 2.91
N GLU A 203 -18.70 -43.09 3.78
CA GLU A 203 -18.74 -42.42 5.09
C GLU A 203 -18.88 -40.90 4.93
N LEU A 204 -18.15 -40.29 4.00
CA LEU A 204 -18.27 -38.84 3.74
C LEU A 204 -19.69 -38.46 3.31
N HIS A 205 -20.28 -39.28 2.38
CA HIS A 205 -21.68 -39.05 1.96
C HIS A 205 -22.70 -39.21 3.09
N GLU A 206 -22.46 -40.15 4.00
CA GLU A 206 -23.31 -40.31 5.18
C GLU A 206 -23.21 -39.14 6.13
N TYR A 207 -21.99 -38.65 6.43
CA TYR A 207 -21.77 -37.49 7.27
C TYR A 207 -22.36 -36.22 6.66
N VAL A 208 -22.22 -36.00 5.36
CA VAL A 208 -22.82 -34.87 4.64
C VAL A 208 -24.34 -34.96 4.65
N ARG A 209 -24.91 -36.15 4.53
CA ARG A 209 -26.35 -36.36 4.61
C ARG A 209 -26.91 -36.08 6.01
N GLU A 210 -26.19 -36.45 7.08
CA GLU A 210 -26.56 -36.08 8.46
C GLU A 210 -26.45 -34.57 8.70
N LEU A 211 -25.45 -33.91 8.12
CA LEU A 211 -25.31 -32.45 8.14
C LEU A 211 -26.41 -31.73 7.33
N LYS A 212 -27.20 -32.45 6.51
CA LYS A 212 -28.24 -31.87 5.67
C LYS A 212 -29.27 -31.03 6.45
N ALA A 213 -29.56 -31.40 7.68
CA ALA A 213 -30.43 -30.64 8.56
C ALA A 213 -29.86 -29.24 8.93
N TYR A 214 -28.53 -29.07 8.83
CA TYR A 214 -27.81 -27.84 9.16
C TYR A 214 -27.37 -27.05 7.92
N THR A 215 -27.23 -27.70 6.75
CA THR A 215 -26.74 -27.09 5.51
C THR A 215 -27.85 -26.66 4.54
N GLY A 216 -29.11 -26.71 4.97
CA GLY A 216 -30.25 -26.31 4.12
C GLY A 216 -30.64 -27.29 3.03
N GLY A 217 -30.22 -28.55 3.13
CA GLY A 217 -30.73 -29.62 2.29
C GLY A 217 -29.91 -29.95 1.02
N GLU A 218 -28.72 -29.44 0.84
CA GLU A 218 -27.91 -29.66 -0.35
C GLU A 218 -26.82 -30.72 -0.09
N SER A 219 -26.92 -31.84 -0.80
CA SER A 219 -25.93 -32.92 -0.79
C SER A 219 -25.04 -32.93 -2.04
N ASP A 220 -25.08 -31.86 -2.83
CA ASP A 220 -24.29 -31.74 -4.03
C ASP A 220 -22.83 -31.37 -3.65
N PRO A 221 -21.82 -32.17 -4.03
CA PRO A 221 -20.42 -31.89 -3.77
C PRO A 221 -19.91 -30.55 -4.30
N ALA A 222 -20.45 -30.05 -5.43
CA ALA A 222 -20.13 -28.74 -5.97
C ALA A 222 -20.44 -27.62 -4.95
N LYS A 223 -21.54 -27.78 -4.20
CA LYS A 223 -21.94 -26.83 -3.17
C LYS A 223 -21.10 -26.95 -1.89
N LEU A 224 -20.51 -28.13 -1.61
CA LEU A 224 -19.56 -28.28 -0.51
C LEU A 224 -18.30 -27.46 -0.74
N PHE A 225 -17.78 -27.38 -1.96
CA PHE A 225 -16.63 -26.54 -2.26
C PHE A 225 -16.94 -25.05 -2.05
N ARG A 226 -18.13 -24.58 -2.44
CA ARG A 226 -18.56 -23.21 -2.18
C ARG A 226 -18.65 -22.88 -0.68
N VAL A 227 -19.20 -23.81 0.12
CA VAL A 227 -19.29 -23.66 1.58
C VAL A 227 -17.89 -23.61 2.18
N LEU A 228 -16.99 -24.54 1.79
CA LEU A 228 -15.61 -24.55 2.28
C LEU A 228 -14.83 -23.33 1.84
N ALA A 229 -15.05 -22.83 0.61
CA ALA A 229 -14.38 -21.64 0.11
C ALA A 229 -14.67 -20.39 0.95
N SER A 230 -15.86 -20.30 1.56
CA SER A 230 -16.22 -19.18 2.45
C SER A 230 -15.40 -19.14 3.76
N ASP A 231 -14.79 -20.23 4.17
CA ASP A 231 -13.95 -20.35 5.38
C ASP A 231 -12.44 -20.29 5.05
N VAL A 232 -12.06 -20.18 3.77
CA VAL A 232 -10.66 -19.97 3.41
C VAL A 232 -10.27 -18.53 3.74
N PRO A 233 -9.27 -18.31 4.61
CA PRO A 233 -8.85 -16.97 4.97
C PRO A 233 -8.40 -16.14 3.76
N GLN A 234 -8.67 -14.84 3.78
CA GLN A 234 -8.15 -13.93 2.76
C GLN A 234 -6.71 -13.56 3.08
N TRP A 235 -5.79 -13.92 2.19
CA TRP A 235 -4.38 -13.55 2.28
C TRP A 235 -4.09 -12.39 1.35
N GLU A 236 -3.21 -11.50 1.78
CA GLU A 236 -2.67 -10.46 0.90
C GLU A 236 -1.29 -10.83 0.31
N VAL A 237 -0.64 -11.84 0.88
CA VAL A 237 0.68 -12.35 0.48
C VAL A 237 0.57 -13.82 0.12
N ALA A 238 1.33 -14.27 -0.90
CA ALA A 238 1.39 -15.68 -1.26
C ALA A 238 1.92 -16.52 -0.08
N MET A 239 1.21 -17.60 0.25
CA MET A 239 1.65 -18.51 1.32
C MET A 239 2.97 -19.20 0.96
N PRO A 240 3.90 -19.32 1.91
CA PRO A 240 5.07 -20.18 1.73
C PRO A 240 4.67 -21.63 1.41
N PRO A 241 5.45 -22.37 0.60
CA PRO A 241 5.11 -23.75 0.24
C PRO A 241 4.99 -24.69 1.44
N ASP A 242 5.71 -24.39 2.54
CA ASP A 242 5.73 -25.19 3.77
C ASP A 242 4.69 -24.75 4.82
N ALA A 243 3.87 -23.72 4.52
CA ALA A 243 2.85 -23.24 5.44
C ALA A 243 1.74 -24.30 5.60
N LYS A 244 1.27 -24.46 6.84
CA LYS A 244 0.13 -25.34 7.12
C LYS A 244 -1.10 -24.84 6.38
N GLN A 245 -1.67 -25.71 5.56
CA GLN A 245 -2.87 -25.37 4.78
C GLN A 245 -4.07 -25.14 5.71
N PRO A 246 -4.99 -24.20 5.35
CA PRO A 246 -6.24 -24.03 6.06
C PRO A 246 -7.06 -25.32 6.13
N ALA A 247 -7.79 -25.53 7.22
CA ALA A 247 -8.63 -26.72 7.40
C ALA A 247 -9.62 -26.94 6.24
N ALA A 248 -10.17 -25.85 5.70
CA ALA A 248 -11.07 -25.88 4.55
C ALA A 248 -10.38 -26.43 3.27
N ILE A 249 -9.13 -26.03 3.01
CA ILE A 249 -8.34 -26.53 1.87
C ILE A 249 -7.99 -28.01 2.05
N GLU A 250 -7.62 -28.43 3.27
CA GLU A 250 -7.37 -29.83 3.57
C GLU A 250 -8.65 -30.68 3.46
N ALA A 251 -9.80 -30.14 3.86
CA ALA A 251 -11.10 -30.79 3.67
C ALA A 251 -11.43 -30.96 2.17
N MET A 252 -11.26 -29.92 1.35
CA MET A 252 -11.42 -30.02 -0.10
C MET A 252 -10.49 -31.08 -0.71
N HIS A 253 -9.21 -31.09 -0.29
CA HIS A 253 -8.26 -32.12 -0.71
C HIS A 253 -8.73 -33.53 -0.35
N LYS A 254 -9.20 -33.73 0.89
CA LYS A 254 -9.70 -35.01 1.37
C LYS A 254 -10.92 -35.48 0.59
N ILE A 255 -11.89 -34.59 0.32
CA ILE A 255 -13.08 -34.89 -0.51
C ILE A 255 -12.69 -35.44 -1.88
N ILE A 256 -11.69 -34.80 -2.53
CA ILE A 256 -11.22 -35.26 -3.86
C ILE A 256 -10.41 -36.54 -3.75
N THR A 257 -9.57 -36.71 -2.73
CA THR A 257 -8.73 -37.90 -2.58
C THR A 257 -9.52 -39.18 -2.22
N LEU A 258 -10.67 -39.04 -1.57
CA LEU A 258 -11.57 -40.13 -1.26
C LEU A 258 -12.30 -40.72 -2.49
N THR A 259 -12.40 -39.96 -3.62
CA THR A 259 -13.04 -40.50 -4.84
C THR A 259 -12.28 -41.71 -5.39
N SER A 260 -13.01 -42.74 -5.72
CA SER A 260 -12.46 -44.01 -6.22
C SER A 260 -12.33 -44.04 -7.76
N SER A 261 -13.13 -43.26 -8.46
CA SER A 261 -13.22 -43.20 -9.93
C SER A 261 -12.42 -42.02 -10.51
N SER A 262 -11.69 -42.28 -11.61
CA SER A 262 -10.99 -41.23 -12.39
C SER A 262 -11.95 -40.19 -12.98
N LEU A 263 -13.15 -40.64 -13.38
CA LEU A 263 -14.18 -39.75 -13.91
C LEU A 263 -14.68 -38.76 -12.83
N GLU A 264 -14.97 -39.29 -11.64
CA GLU A 264 -15.38 -38.45 -10.48
C GLU A 264 -14.27 -37.51 -10.03
N SER A 265 -13.01 -38.00 -10.00
CA SER A 265 -11.86 -37.17 -9.70
C SER A 265 -11.74 -36.00 -10.68
N SER A 266 -11.97 -36.22 -11.96
CA SER A 266 -11.99 -35.15 -13.00
C SER A 266 -13.16 -34.21 -12.83
N GLN A 267 -14.33 -34.71 -12.40
CA GLN A 267 -15.50 -33.87 -12.09
C GLN A 267 -15.23 -33.01 -10.87
N ARG A 268 -14.67 -33.53 -9.77
CA ARG A 268 -14.28 -32.77 -8.58
C ARG A 268 -13.23 -31.72 -8.91
N PHE A 269 -12.26 -32.06 -9.77
CA PHE A 269 -11.28 -31.09 -10.25
C PHE A 269 -11.97 -29.94 -11.00
N ARG A 270 -12.95 -30.21 -11.85
CA ARG A 270 -13.75 -29.18 -12.55
C ARG A 270 -14.49 -28.29 -11.54
N GLU A 271 -15.16 -28.87 -10.56
CA GLU A 271 -15.89 -28.15 -9.52
C GLU A 271 -14.96 -27.24 -8.70
N LEU A 272 -13.78 -27.74 -8.32
CA LEU A 272 -12.75 -26.95 -7.62
C LEU A 272 -12.26 -25.78 -8.48
N MET A 273 -12.00 -26.01 -9.78
CA MET A 273 -11.59 -24.95 -10.71
C MET A 273 -12.68 -23.89 -10.89
N THR A 274 -13.94 -24.30 -10.98
CA THR A 274 -15.06 -23.37 -11.09
C THR A 274 -15.17 -22.48 -9.86
N GLU A 275 -15.10 -23.09 -8.67
CA GLU A 275 -15.16 -22.32 -7.41
C GLU A 275 -13.97 -21.39 -7.24
N ALA A 276 -12.74 -21.83 -7.62
CA ALA A 276 -11.57 -20.98 -7.60
C ALA A 276 -11.74 -19.73 -8.48
N VAL A 277 -12.36 -19.89 -9.66
CA VAL A 277 -12.67 -18.75 -10.55
C VAL A 277 -13.78 -17.88 -9.96
N GLU A 278 -14.79 -18.44 -9.30
CA GLU A 278 -15.81 -17.64 -8.59
C GLU A 278 -15.18 -16.81 -7.47
N GLN A 279 -14.26 -17.37 -6.67
CA GLN A 279 -13.50 -16.65 -5.65
C GLN A 279 -12.64 -15.54 -6.27
N PHE A 280 -11.97 -15.82 -7.38
CA PHE A 280 -11.23 -14.80 -8.13
C PHE A 280 -12.14 -13.63 -8.57
N ASN A 281 -13.28 -13.94 -9.16
CA ASN A 281 -14.25 -12.95 -9.68
C ASN A 281 -14.93 -12.16 -8.55
N SER A 282 -15.16 -12.76 -7.38
CA SER A 282 -15.74 -12.07 -6.21
C SER A 282 -14.79 -11.06 -5.57
N GLY A 283 -13.48 -11.19 -5.81
CA GLY A 283 -12.45 -10.33 -5.21
C GLY A 283 -11.55 -11.02 -4.19
N ALA A 284 -11.79 -12.29 -3.90
CA ALA A 284 -11.06 -13.11 -2.93
C ALA A 284 -9.85 -13.80 -3.60
N LEU A 285 -8.83 -13.02 -3.98
CA LEU A 285 -7.67 -13.53 -4.75
C LEU A 285 -6.84 -14.55 -3.95
N GLY A 286 -6.65 -14.37 -2.63
CA GLY A 286 -5.90 -15.30 -1.79
C GLY A 286 -6.53 -16.70 -1.74
N PRO A 287 -7.83 -16.83 -1.39
CA PRO A 287 -8.59 -18.07 -1.49
C PRO A 287 -8.53 -18.71 -2.88
N ALA A 288 -8.71 -17.94 -3.95
CA ALA A 288 -8.62 -18.42 -5.32
C ALA A 288 -7.26 -19.08 -5.60
N VAL A 289 -6.15 -18.44 -5.23
CA VAL A 289 -4.79 -18.97 -5.39
C VAL A 289 -4.59 -20.27 -4.60
N SER A 290 -5.09 -20.33 -3.35
CA SER A 290 -4.99 -21.55 -2.53
C SER A 290 -5.73 -22.72 -3.16
N MET A 291 -6.91 -22.48 -3.72
CA MET A 291 -7.70 -23.50 -4.42
C MET A 291 -7.06 -23.93 -5.75
N LEU A 292 -6.47 -23.00 -6.51
CA LEU A 292 -5.71 -23.31 -7.72
C LEU A 292 -4.45 -24.15 -7.42
N ALA A 293 -3.76 -23.84 -6.33
CA ALA A 293 -2.62 -24.62 -5.87
C ALA A 293 -3.05 -26.05 -5.46
N LEU A 294 -4.19 -26.18 -4.76
CA LEU A 294 -4.78 -27.49 -4.48
C LEU A 294 -5.14 -28.23 -5.77
N ALA A 295 -5.73 -27.56 -6.75
CA ALA A 295 -6.06 -28.14 -8.04
C ALA A 295 -4.82 -28.70 -8.76
N ALA A 296 -3.69 -27.97 -8.73
CA ALA A 296 -2.42 -28.46 -9.28
C ALA A 296 -1.90 -29.71 -8.55
N ARG A 297 -2.00 -29.74 -7.21
CA ARG A 297 -1.62 -30.89 -6.38
C ARG A 297 -2.47 -32.14 -6.72
N VAL A 298 -3.77 -31.97 -6.85
CA VAL A 298 -4.72 -33.02 -7.21
C VAL A 298 -4.41 -33.65 -8.58
N VAL A 299 -4.05 -32.86 -9.59
CA VAL A 299 -3.67 -33.35 -10.92
C VAL A 299 -2.51 -34.37 -10.82
N VAL A 300 -1.51 -34.06 -10.01
CA VAL A 300 -0.33 -34.95 -9.82
C VAL A 300 -0.70 -36.20 -9.01
N GLU A 301 -1.39 -36.03 -7.88
CA GLU A 301 -1.72 -37.12 -6.97
C GLU A 301 -2.69 -38.15 -7.57
N LYS A 302 -3.74 -37.66 -8.26
CA LYS A 302 -4.75 -38.50 -8.90
C LYS A 302 -4.39 -38.93 -10.33
N LYS A 303 -3.25 -38.45 -10.86
CA LYS A 303 -2.79 -38.74 -12.25
C LYS A 303 -3.91 -38.50 -13.27
N LEU A 304 -4.54 -37.32 -13.17
CA LEU A 304 -5.65 -36.97 -14.06
C LEU A 304 -5.17 -36.91 -15.52
N ASP A 305 -6.06 -37.25 -16.45
CA ASP A 305 -5.74 -37.18 -17.88
C ASP A 305 -5.36 -35.72 -18.29
N PRO A 306 -4.14 -35.51 -18.84
CA PRO A 306 -3.65 -34.17 -19.20
C PRO A 306 -4.59 -33.44 -20.18
N ILE A 307 -5.23 -34.18 -21.11
CA ILE A 307 -6.14 -33.57 -22.10
C ILE A 307 -7.40 -33.04 -21.41
N ALA A 308 -7.95 -33.81 -20.46
CA ALA A 308 -9.12 -33.41 -19.69
C ALA A 308 -8.78 -32.21 -18.80
N VAL A 309 -7.63 -32.21 -18.13
CA VAL A 309 -7.13 -31.08 -17.30
C VAL A 309 -6.99 -29.82 -18.14
N GLU A 310 -6.37 -29.89 -19.31
CA GLU A 310 -6.18 -28.75 -20.22
C GLU A 310 -7.51 -28.16 -20.68
N ARG A 311 -8.47 -29.01 -21.05
CA ARG A 311 -9.83 -28.56 -21.45
C ARG A 311 -10.55 -27.85 -20.29
N ILE A 312 -10.44 -28.38 -19.07
CA ILE A 312 -11.08 -27.77 -17.90
C ILE A 312 -10.44 -26.40 -17.59
N ARG A 313 -9.11 -26.32 -17.64
CA ARG A 313 -8.38 -25.05 -17.43
C ARG A 313 -8.73 -23.99 -18.49
N THR A 314 -8.82 -24.42 -19.77
CA THR A 314 -9.18 -23.51 -20.86
C THR A 314 -10.61 -22.99 -20.69
N ALA A 315 -11.57 -23.87 -20.38
CA ALA A 315 -12.96 -23.46 -20.12
C ALA A 315 -13.07 -22.54 -18.89
N ALA A 316 -12.25 -22.76 -17.86
CA ALA A 316 -12.22 -21.92 -16.66
C ALA A 316 -11.72 -20.49 -16.96
N VAL A 317 -10.77 -20.32 -17.89
CA VAL A 317 -10.30 -18.98 -18.33
C VAL A 317 -11.41 -18.14 -18.93
N GLU A 318 -12.31 -18.76 -19.72
CA GLU A 318 -13.43 -18.05 -20.34
C GLU A 318 -14.39 -17.44 -19.31
N SER A 319 -14.42 -17.99 -18.10
CA SER A 319 -15.25 -17.53 -16.99
C SER A 319 -14.56 -16.46 -16.12
N ILE A 320 -13.27 -16.16 -16.35
CA ILE A 320 -12.55 -15.14 -15.58
C ILE A 320 -12.99 -13.73 -16.00
N SER A 321 -13.36 -12.92 -15.02
CA SER A 321 -13.73 -11.52 -15.24
C SER A 321 -12.55 -10.68 -15.71
N SER A 322 -12.63 -10.13 -16.92
CA SER A 322 -11.62 -9.22 -17.48
C SER A 322 -11.46 -7.94 -16.65
N GLU A 323 -12.54 -7.47 -16.02
CA GLU A 323 -12.51 -6.33 -15.12
C GLU A 323 -11.68 -6.64 -13.84
N ARG A 324 -11.86 -7.84 -13.28
CA ARG A 324 -11.09 -8.28 -12.10
C ARG A 324 -9.62 -8.48 -12.45
N LEU A 325 -9.30 -9.10 -13.58
CA LEU A 325 -7.93 -9.20 -14.08
C LEU A 325 -7.26 -7.82 -14.17
N ARG A 326 -7.97 -6.84 -14.74
CA ARG A 326 -7.48 -5.47 -14.84
C ARG A 326 -7.25 -4.85 -13.47
N LYS A 327 -8.23 -4.91 -12.55
CA LYS A 327 -8.08 -4.37 -11.18
C LYS A 327 -6.90 -4.98 -10.42
N TYR A 328 -6.65 -6.28 -10.58
CA TYR A 328 -5.52 -6.94 -9.95
C TYR A 328 -4.18 -6.56 -10.60
N SER A 329 -4.13 -6.41 -11.94
CA SER A 329 -2.91 -6.00 -12.65
C SER A 329 -2.54 -4.53 -12.38
N GLU A 330 -3.49 -3.66 -12.07
CA GLU A 330 -3.25 -2.27 -11.68
C GLU A 330 -2.71 -2.15 -10.24
N ASN A 331 -2.97 -3.15 -9.39
CA ASN A 331 -2.56 -3.13 -7.98
C ASN A 331 -1.25 -3.92 -7.77
N LYS A 332 -0.13 -3.21 -7.63
CA LYS A 332 1.20 -3.81 -7.46
C LYS A 332 1.33 -4.74 -6.25
N THR A 333 0.60 -4.48 -5.16
CA THR A 333 0.63 -5.35 -3.96
C THR A 333 0.03 -6.73 -4.22
N LYS A 334 -0.85 -6.84 -5.22
CA LYS A 334 -1.52 -8.08 -5.62
C LYS A 334 -0.75 -8.88 -6.70
N HIS A 335 0.33 -8.33 -7.27
CA HIS A 335 1.06 -8.95 -8.39
C HIS A 335 1.58 -10.36 -8.05
N ALA A 336 2.11 -10.57 -6.86
CA ALA A 336 2.61 -11.90 -6.46
C ALA A 336 1.51 -12.97 -6.46
N LEU A 337 0.35 -12.65 -5.89
CA LEU A 337 -0.82 -13.54 -5.89
C LEU A 337 -1.41 -13.69 -7.30
N LEU A 338 -1.49 -12.61 -8.07
CA LEU A 338 -1.99 -12.65 -9.44
C LEU A 338 -1.11 -13.56 -10.31
N ARG A 339 0.21 -13.44 -10.26
CA ARG A 339 1.16 -14.31 -10.95
C ARG A 339 0.95 -15.79 -10.60
N SER A 340 0.78 -16.08 -9.30
CA SER A 340 0.48 -17.45 -8.86
C SER A 340 -0.81 -17.97 -9.49
N ALA A 341 -1.86 -17.14 -9.56
CA ALA A 341 -3.11 -17.51 -10.23
C ALA A 341 -2.93 -17.73 -11.74
N LEU A 342 -2.29 -16.78 -12.44
CA LEU A 342 -2.11 -16.82 -13.90
C LEU A 342 -1.37 -18.06 -14.39
N ASN A 343 -0.38 -18.56 -13.63
CA ASN A 343 0.40 -19.73 -13.97
C ASN A 343 -0.42 -21.03 -14.04
N HIS A 344 -1.63 -21.05 -13.47
CA HIS A 344 -2.53 -22.21 -13.56
C HIS A 344 -3.32 -22.28 -14.88
N PHE A 345 -3.29 -21.20 -15.68
CA PHE A 345 -4.06 -21.08 -16.90
C PHE A 345 -3.16 -21.02 -18.15
N PRO A 346 -3.28 -21.96 -19.11
CA PRO A 346 -2.38 -22.04 -20.26
C PRO A 346 -2.35 -20.78 -21.12
N THR A 347 -3.51 -20.16 -21.33
CA THR A 347 -3.66 -18.95 -22.16
C THR A 347 -3.22 -17.66 -21.46
N LEU A 348 -2.97 -17.70 -20.16
CA LEU A 348 -2.52 -16.56 -19.36
C LEU A 348 -1.05 -16.70 -18.92
N THR A 349 -0.34 -17.72 -19.38
CA THR A 349 1.11 -17.83 -19.17
C THR A 349 1.86 -16.70 -19.88
N LYS A 350 3.03 -16.33 -19.36
CA LYS A 350 3.85 -15.25 -19.95
C LYS A 350 4.09 -15.44 -21.45
N ALA A 351 4.41 -16.67 -21.89
CA ALA A 351 4.64 -16.95 -23.32
C ALA A 351 3.39 -16.68 -24.17
N SER A 352 2.23 -17.20 -23.72
CA SER A 352 0.96 -16.96 -24.41
C SER A 352 0.54 -15.48 -24.40
N LEU A 353 0.85 -14.73 -23.34
CA LEU A 353 0.57 -13.29 -23.28
C LEU A 353 1.44 -12.48 -24.27
N PHE A 354 2.73 -12.84 -24.45
CA PHE A 354 3.58 -12.22 -25.49
C PHE A 354 3.08 -12.54 -26.90
N GLU A 355 2.67 -13.79 -27.15
CA GLU A 355 2.08 -14.18 -28.44
C GLU A 355 0.79 -13.40 -28.74
N GLN A 356 -0.12 -13.30 -27.77
CA GLN A 356 -1.34 -12.48 -27.90
C GLN A 356 -1.02 -11.00 -28.09
N LEU A 357 0.00 -10.47 -27.41
CA LEU A 357 0.42 -9.07 -27.54
C LEU A 357 0.92 -8.74 -28.95
N ARG A 358 1.60 -9.68 -29.62
CA ARG A 358 2.12 -9.53 -30.99
C ARG A 358 0.99 -9.30 -32.00
N GLY A 359 -0.12 -10.02 -31.89
CA GLY A 359 -1.24 -9.92 -32.81
C GLY A 359 -2.35 -8.94 -32.42
N GLU A 360 -2.23 -8.24 -31.29
CA GLU A 360 -3.33 -7.43 -30.78
C GLU A 360 -3.33 -6.00 -31.33
N GLU A 361 -4.38 -5.63 -32.04
CA GLU A 361 -4.54 -4.28 -32.60
C GLU A 361 -5.27 -3.31 -31.68
N ARG A 362 -6.10 -3.80 -30.75
CA ARG A 362 -6.95 -2.98 -29.87
C ARG A 362 -6.14 -2.39 -28.73
N PRO A 363 -6.11 -1.05 -28.58
CA PRO A 363 -5.27 -0.40 -27.55
C PRO A 363 -5.63 -0.81 -26.11
N GLU A 364 -6.93 -1.04 -25.83
CA GLU A 364 -7.39 -1.42 -24.48
C GLU A 364 -6.94 -2.83 -24.11
N ARG A 365 -7.04 -3.77 -25.07
CA ARG A 365 -6.61 -5.14 -24.85
C ARG A 365 -5.08 -5.22 -24.72
N ARG A 366 -4.32 -4.44 -25.52
CA ARG A 366 -2.87 -4.32 -25.35
C ARG A 366 -2.50 -3.85 -23.95
N ARG A 367 -3.17 -2.81 -23.41
CA ARG A 367 -2.93 -2.34 -22.02
C ARG A 367 -3.20 -3.44 -21.00
N SER A 368 -4.26 -4.21 -21.18
CA SER A 368 -4.59 -5.31 -20.28
C SER A 368 -3.50 -6.39 -20.33
N LEU A 369 -3.06 -6.81 -21.52
CA LEU A 369 -1.97 -7.79 -21.69
C LEU A 369 -0.65 -7.30 -21.07
N LEU A 370 -0.28 -6.04 -21.29
CA LEU A 370 0.89 -5.42 -20.68
C LEU A 370 0.80 -5.40 -19.15
N GLY A 371 -0.37 -5.06 -18.59
CA GLY A 371 -0.57 -5.11 -17.14
C GLY A 371 -0.44 -6.52 -16.56
N LEU A 372 -0.93 -7.54 -17.26
CA LEU A 372 -0.74 -8.93 -16.86
C LEU A 372 0.73 -9.37 -16.94
N LEU A 373 1.46 -8.94 -17.97
CA LEU A 373 2.90 -9.17 -18.08
C LEU A 373 3.68 -8.44 -16.96
N GLU A 374 3.29 -7.22 -16.59
CA GLU A 374 3.89 -6.52 -15.44
C GLU A 374 3.73 -7.31 -14.13
N ALA A 375 2.63 -8.04 -13.94
CA ALA A 375 2.42 -8.88 -12.77
C ALA A 375 3.40 -10.08 -12.67
N TYR A 376 3.95 -10.54 -13.78
CA TYR A 376 5.01 -11.56 -13.81
C TYR A 376 6.37 -11.02 -13.33
N GLY A 377 6.56 -9.71 -13.28
CA GLY A 377 7.76 -9.08 -12.76
C GLY A 377 9.03 -9.53 -13.50
N ARG A 378 10.07 -9.94 -12.74
CA ARG A 378 11.38 -10.35 -13.27
C ARG A 378 11.30 -11.35 -14.43
N GLU A 379 10.40 -12.32 -14.33
CA GLU A 379 10.25 -13.34 -15.37
C GLU A 379 9.77 -12.76 -16.71
N ALA A 380 8.84 -11.80 -16.67
CA ALA A 380 8.37 -11.12 -17.87
C ALA A 380 9.43 -10.16 -18.41
N ARG A 381 10.22 -9.53 -17.53
CA ARG A 381 11.36 -8.69 -17.97
C ARG A 381 12.41 -9.50 -18.71
N ALA A 382 12.82 -10.64 -18.17
CA ALA A 382 13.76 -11.53 -18.85
C ALA A 382 13.24 -12.02 -20.21
N ALA A 383 11.95 -12.39 -20.27
CA ALA A 383 11.31 -12.73 -21.53
C ALA A 383 11.26 -11.55 -22.52
N ALA A 384 10.98 -10.32 -22.03
CA ALA A 384 10.99 -9.12 -22.86
C ALA A 384 12.38 -8.84 -23.47
N VAL A 385 13.49 -9.09 -22.76
CA VAL A 385 14.84 -8.97 -23.30
C VAL A 385 15.04 -9.97 -24.45
N ALA A 386 14.58 -11.23 -24.27
CA ALA A 386 14.68 -12.24 -25.30
C ALA A 386 13.81 -11.91 -26.55
N GLU A 387 12.58 -11.41 -26.32
CA GLU A 387 11.70 -10.97 -27.41
C GLU A 387 12.26 -9.74 -28.15
N LEU A 388 12.87 -8.80 -27.41
CA LEU A 388 13.56 -7.64 -28.01
C LEU A 388 14.72 -8.09 -28.91
N GLU A 389 15.53 -9.04 -28.45
CA GLU A 389 16.64 -9.61 -29.24
C GLU A 389 16.12 -10.31 -30.50
N ALA A 390 15.09 -11.15 -30.35
CA ALA A 390 14.49 -11.89 -31.45
C ALA A 390 13.93 -10.93 -32.52
N GLU A 391 13.23 -9.88 -32.11
CA GLU A 391 12.61 -8.91 -33.02
C GLU A 391 13.65 -8.04 -33.72
N LEU A 392 14.71 -7.59 -33.01
CA LEU A 392 15.81 -6.80 -33.62
C LEU A 392 16.71 -7.63 -34.58
N ASN A 393 16.65 -8.96 -34.50
CA ASN A 393 17.36 -9.85 -35.41
C ASN A 393 16.57 -10.16 -36.70
N ARG A 394 15.32 -9.72 -36.82
CA ARG A 394 14.53 -9.86 -38.04
C ARG A 394 14.98 -8.85 -39.10
N PRO A 395 14.73 -9.15 -40.37
CA PRO A 395 14.90 -8.17 -41.45
C PRO A 395 14.07 -6.91 -41.15
N GLN A 396 14.62 -5.73 -41.45
CA GLN A 396 13.98 -4.44 -41.14
C GLN A 396 12.53 -4.31 -41.65
N ALA A 397 12.21 -4.92 -42.78
CA ALA A 397 10.87 -4.91 -43.37
C ALA A 397 9.87 -5.78 -42.64
N GLU A 398 10.32 -6.72 -41.81
CA GLU A 398 9.49 -7.67 -41.06
C GLU A 398 9.34 -7.30 -39.58
N ILE A 399 10.01 -6.22 -39.13
CA ILE A 399 9.94 -5.76 -37.73
C ILE A 399 8.55 -5.20 -37.44
N ASP A 400 7.85 -5.81 -36.49
CA ASP A 400 6.63 -5.24 -35.95
C ASP A 400 6.95 -4.08 -34.98
N THR A 401 6.84 -2.87 -35.49
CA THR A 401 7.12 -1.64 -34.72
C THR A 401 6.26 -1.49 -33.48
N TYR A 402 4.99 -1.91 -33.53
CA TYR A 402 4.08 -1.80 -32.38
C TYR A 402 4.45 -2.82 -31.31
N TYR A 403 4.71 -4.07 -31.73
CA TYR A 403 5.15 -5.09 -30.79
C TYR A 403 6.48 -4.73 -30.13
N LEU A 404 7.46 -4.31 -30.94
CA LEU A 404 8.78 -3.88 -30.45
C LEU A 404 8.68 -2.77 -29.39
N ARG A 405 7.83 -1.78 -29.62
CA ARG A 405 7.54 -0.72 -28.63
C ARG A 405 6.93 -1.26 -27.35
N ASN A 406 5.97 -2.18 -27.45
CA ASN A 406 5.35 -2.79 -26.28
C ASN A 406 6.35 -3.61 -25.44
N VAL A 407 7.25 -4.32 -26.09
CA VAL A 407 8.34 -5.07 -25.42
C VAL A 407 9.28 -4.11 -24.69
N ILE A 408 9.72 -3.03 -25.35
CA ILE A 408 10.56 -1.98 -24.75
C ILE A 408 9.85 -1.28 -23.59
N TYR A 409 8.54 -1.05 -23.70
CA TYR A 409 7.70 -0.50 -22.63
C TYR A 409 7.78 -1.34 -21.37
N LEU A 410 7.75 -2.68 -21.45
CA LEU A 410 7.87 -3.57 -20.29
C LEU A 410 9.24 -3.43 -19.60
N LEU A 411 10.32 -3.17 -20.33
CA LEU A 411 11.66 -2.99 -19.77
C LEU A 411 11.77 -1.78 -18.84
N HIS A 412 10.95 -0.74 -19.07
CA HIS A 412 10.97 0.42 -18.18
C HIS A 412 9.93 0.33 -17.07
N ARG A 413 8.85 -0.42 -17.29
CA ARG A 413 7.75 -0.57 -16.31
C ARG A 413 8.07 -1.56 -15.20
N ILE A 414 8.78 -2.63 -15.55
CA ILE A 414 9.21 -3.65 -14.60
C ILE A 414 10.61 -3.26 -14.08
N PRO A 415 10.77 -2.95 -12.78
CA PRO A 415 12.06 -2.58 -12.21
C PRO A 415 13.09 -3.70 -12.43
N ARG A 416 14.36 -3.32 -12.68
CA ARG A 416 15.47 -4.25 -12.69
C ARG A 416 15.88 -4.58 -11.27
N GLU A 417 16.19 -5.85 -11.00
CA GLU A 417 16.82 -6.28 -9.76
C GLU A 417 18.34 -6.05 -9.81
N ALA A 418 18.98 -5.94 -8.63
CA ALA A 418 20.39 -5.56 -8.54
C ALA A 418 21.36 -6.60 -9.14
N ASP A 419 20.92 -7.86 -9.24
CA ASP A 419 21.69 -8.99 -9.75
C ASP A 419 21.49 -9.26 -11.27
N GLU A 420 20.63 -8.47 -11.94
CA GLU A 420 20.36 -8.65 -13.38
C GLU A 420 21.45 -8.03 -14.26
N GLU A 421 21.88 -8.78 -15.27
CA GLU A 421 22.82 -8.31 -16.28
C GLU A 421 22.26 -7.13 -17.08
N SER A 422 22.91 -5.98 -16.97
CA SER A 422 22.51 -4.78 -17.69
C SER A 422 23.18 -4.59 -19.03
N GLU A 423 24.30 -5.25 -19.29
CA GLU A 423 25.11 -5.06 -20.50
C GLU A 423 24.40 -5.53 -21.76
N LYS A 424 23.84 -6.74 -21.74
CA LYS A 424 23.07 -7.28 -22.87
C LYS A 424 21.85 -6.41 -23.18
N GLU A 425 21.12 -5.97 -22.19
CA GLU A 425 19.98 -5.09 -22.38
C GLU A 425 20.42 -3.74 -22.99
N LEU A 426 21.52 -3.16 -22.49
CA LEU A 426 22.06 -1.92 -23.04
C LEU A 426 22.50 -2.08 -24.49
N GLU A 427 23.12 -3.21 -24.87
CA GLU A 427 23.49 -3.51 -26.27
C GLU A 427 22.24 -3.53 -27.17
N LEU A 428 21.17 -4.21 -26.75
CA LEU A 428 19.91 -4.28 -27.51
C LEU A 428 19.25 -2.89 -27.62
N LEU A 429 19.23 -2.12 -26.53
CA LEU A 429 18.70 -0.75 -26.55
C LEU A 429 19.58 0.20 -27.40
N THR A 430 20.89 -0.06 -27.48
CA THR A 430 21.79 0.66 -28.42
C THR A 430 21.37 0.43 -29.86
N ARG A 431 21.04 -0.80 -30.23
CA ARG A 431 20.49 -1.14 -31.55
C ARG A 431 19.12 -0.52 -31.78
N ALA A 432 18.22 -0.55 -30.77
CA ALA A 432 16.89 0.02 -30.85
C ALA A 432 16.88 1.56 -30.95
N THR A 433 17.95 2.24 -30.47
CA THR A 433 18.11 3.70 -30.60
C THR A 433 18.94 4.10 -31.81
N ALA A 434 19.39 3.15 -32.64
CA ALA A 434 20.27 3.44 -33.78
C ALA A 434 19.59 4.29 -34.88
N ARG A 435 20.37 5.08 -35.59
CA ARG A 435 19.90 5.82 -36.77
C ARG A 435 19.34 4.85 -37.82
N GLY A 436 18.17 5.18 -38.37
CA GLY A 436 17.44 4.35 -39.34
C GLY A 436 16.33 3.48 -38.68
N GLN A 437 16.34 3.31 -37.36
CA GLN A 437 15.21 2.70 -36.68
C GLN A 437 13.97 3.60 -36.73
N ASN A 438 12.78 3.01 -36.56
CA ASN A 438 11.55 3.79 -36.47
C ASN A 438 11.63 4.81 -35.34
N ILE A 439 11.26 6.07 -35.58
CA ILE A 439 11.37 7.18 -34.62
C ILE A 439 10.58 6.91 -33.31
N TYR A 440 9.47 6.19 -33.38
CA TYR A 440 8.66 5.83 -32.21
C TYR A 440 9.34 4.74 -31.36
N VAL A 441 10.10 3.82 -31.99
CA VAL A 441 10.94 2.83 -31.29
C VAL A 441 12.08 3.54 -30.58
N ILE A 442 12.78 4.47 -31.26
CA ILE A 442 13.86 5.28 -30.67
C ILE A 442 13.35 6.01 -29.42
N LYS A 443 12.19 6.69 -29.53
CA LYS A 443 11.59 7.42 -28.40
C LYS A 443 11.25 6.53 -27.22
N GLU A 444 10.81 5.31 -27.47
CA GLU A 444 10.48 4.36 -26.42
C GLU A 444 11.75 3.77 -25.76
N ALA A 445 12.77 3.45 -26.58
CA ALA A 445 14.02 2.84 -26.11
C ALA A 445 14.87 3.78 -25.24
N ILE A 446 14.79 5.10 -25.44
CA ILE A 446 15.47 6.09 -24.60
C ILE A 446 15.01 6.01 -23.13
N ILE A 447 13.77 5.63 -22.87
CA ILE A 447 13.20 5.62 -21.50
C ILE A 447 13.92 4.58 -20.60
N PRO A 448 13.97 3.27 -20.96
CA PRO A 448 14.68 2.29 -20.14
C PRO A 448 16.19 2.57 -20.05
N VAL A 449 16.83 3.12 -21.09
CA VAL A 449 18.23 3.59 -21.01
C VAL A 449 18.39 4.65 -19.92
N GLY A 450 17.46 5.58 -19.79
CA GLY A 450 17.46 6.62 -18.76
C GLY A 450 17.29 6.11 -17.33
N HIS A 451 16.90 4.86 -17.15
CA HIS A 451 16.82 4.21 -15.81
C HIS A 451 18.10 3.45 -15.43
N MET A 452 19.07 3.34 -16.33
CA MET A 452 20.37 2.72 -16.08
C MET A 452 21.36 3.77 -15.54
N LYS A 453 21.63 3.75 -14.24
CA LYS A 453 22.50 4.74 -13.56
C LYS A 453 23.99 4.39 -13.71
N SER A 454 24.55 4.49 -14.92
CA SER A 454 25.98 4.25 -15.17
C SER A 454 26.51 5.11 -16.31
N GLU A 455 27.83 5.11 -16.53
CA GLU A 455 28.51 5.90 -17.59
C GLU A 455 28.22 5.40 -19.02
N ALA A 456 27.99 4.10 -19.21
CA ALA A 456 27.78 3.56 -20.54
C ALA A 456 26.46 4.04 -21.19
N PRO A 457 25.29 4.01 -20.49
CA PRO A 457 24.06 4.65 -20.97
C PRO A 457 24.20 6.16 -21.22
N ALA A 458 24.93 6.89 -20.35
CA ALA A 458 25.17 8.30 -20.54
C ALA A 458 25.94 8.59 -21.83
N LYS A 459 27.00 7.81 -22.10
CA LYS A 459 27.78 7.91 -23.35
C LYS A 459 26.94 7.60 -24.59
N LEU A 460 26.09 6.54 -24.52
CA LEU A 460 25.16 6.21 -25.59
C LEU A 460 24.23 7.39 -25.91
N LEU A 461 23.56 7.92 -24.90
CA LEU A 461 22.62 9.02 -25.11
C LEU A 461 23.29 10.32 -25.54
N THR A 462 24.52 10.60 -25.06
CA THR A 462 25.33 11.74 -25.52
C THR A 462 25.65 11.61 -27.02
N MET A 463 26.04 10.42 -27.48
CA MET A 463 26.29 10.15 -28.89
C MET A 463 25.01 10.34 -29.73
N ARG A 464 23.88 9.77 -29.29
CA ARG A 464 22.57 9.93 -29.96
C ARG A 464 22.10 11.39 -30.01
N LEU A 465 22.32 12.14 -28.93
CA LEU A 465 22.03 13.58 -28.92
C LEU A 465 22.81 14.31 -30.01
N ALA A 466 24.14 14.08 -30.10
CA ALA A 466 24.99 14.70 -31.11
C ALA A 466 24.58 14.33 -32.54
N GLU A 467 24.19 13.08 -32.78
CA GLU A 467 23.69 12.63 -34.09
C GLU A 467 22.42 13.37 -34.51
N VAL A 468 21.42 13.45 -33.60
CA VAL A 468 20.15 14.13 -33.90
C VAL A 468 20.32 15.62 -34.05
N GLU A 469 21.17 16.27 -33.24
CA GLU A 469 21.52 17.68 -33.37
C GLU A 469 22.16 17.95 -34.74
N ALA A 470 23.11 17.10 -35.18
CA ALA A 470 23.77 17.25 -36.48
C ALA A 470 22.78 17.12 -37.64
N MET A 471 21.77 16.22 -37.54
CA MET A 471 20.72 16.10 -38.56
C MET A 471 19.86 17.37 -38.61
N LEU A 472 19.44 17.90 -37.47
CA LEU A 472 18.65 19.12 -37.41
C LEU A 472 19.39 20.34 -37.95
N VAL A 473 20.67 20.52 -37.58
CA VAL A 473 21.49 21.63 -38.05
C VAL A 473 21.70 21.56 -39.57
N ARG A 474 21.87 20.35 -40.11
CA ARG A 474 21.99 20.13 -41.58
C ARG A 474 20.65 20.14 -42.30
N LYS A 475 19.53 20.26 -41.58
CA LYS A 475 18.16 20.13 -42.11
C LYS A 475 17.92 18.80 -42.82
N ASP A 476 18.57 17.73 -42.35
CA ASP A 476 18.41 16.37 -42.88
C ASP A 476 17.13 15.75 -42.34
N ILE A 477 16.06 15.92 -43.08
CA ILE A 477 14.70 15.38 -42.77
C ILE A 477 14.39 14.09 -43.53
N SER A 478 15.41 13.48 -44.16
CA SER A 478 15.25 12.31 -45.04
C SER A 478 14.73 11.07 -44.28
N LEU A 479 15.10 10.94 -43.01
CA LEU A 479 14.68 9.82 -42.14
C LEU A 479 13.56 10.17 -41.20
N TYR A 480 13.59 11.39 -40.65
CA TYR A 480 12.63 11.77 -39.59
C TYR A 480 12.15 13.22 -39.75
N PRO A 481 10.89 13.52 -39.45
CA PRO A 481 10.36 14.88 -39.36
C PRO A 481 11.11 15.70 -38.29
N MET A 482 11.25 17.01 -38.52
CA MET A 482 11.99 17.91 -37.62
C MET A 482 11.39 17.95 -36.19
N ASP A 483 10.07 18.03 -36.09
CA ASP A 483 9.36 18.06 -34.80
C ASP A 483 9.56 16.75 -34.01
N GLU A 484 9.60 15.61 -34.70
CA GLU A 484 9.87 14.33 -34.07
C GLU A 484 11.32 14.22 -33.56
N MET A 485 12.26 14.75 -34.30
CA MET A 485 13.68 14.84 -33.86
C MET A 485 13.84 15.73 -32.63
N GLN A 486 13.09 16.85 -32.54
CA GLN A 486 13.10 17.71 -31.37
C GLN A 486 12.52 16.97 -30.15
N LYS A 487 11.44 16.18 -30.30
CA LYS A 487 10.89 15.31 -29.25
C LYS A 487 11.88 14.22 -28.80
N VAL A 488 12.72 13.71 -29.71
CA VAL A 488 13.79 12.78 -29.34
C VAL A 488 14.84 13.49 -28.47
N ILE A 489 15.25 14.72 -28.81
CA ILE A 489 16.14 15.51 -27.96
C ILE A 489 15.55 15.73 -26.56
N ASP A 490 14.26 16.08 -26.47
CA ASP A 490 13.58 16.27 -25.18
C ASP A 490 13.63 14.99 -24.33
N ARG A 491 13.40 13.83 -24.94
CA ARG A 491 13.50 12.55 -24.25
C ARG A 491 14.92 12.19 -23.83
N ILE A 492 15.92 12.44 -24.70
CA ILE A 492 17.34 12.20 -24.39
C ILE A 492 17.79 13.08 -23.21
N THR A 493 17.50 14.38 -23.24
CA THR A 493 17.89 15.30 -22.16
C THR A 493 17.21 14.93 -20.83
N SER A 494 15.93 14.55 -20.87
CA SER A 494 15.22 14.03 -19.69
C SER A 494 15.82 12.71 -19.18
N ALA A 495 16.23 11.80 -20.07
CA ALA A 495 16.86 10.54 -19.70
C ALA A 495 18.26 10.74 -19.11
N LEU A 496 19.08 11.62 -19.69
CA LEU A 496 20.38 12.02 -19.15
C LEU A 496 20.24 12.63 -17.74
N GLY A 497 19.20 13.46 -17.51
CA GLY A 497 18.88 13.99 -16.17
C GLY A 497 18.58 12.91 -15.14
N ARG A 498 17.89 11.83 -15.53
CA ARG A 498 17.62 10.68 -14.64
C ARG A 498 18.87 9.83 -14.38
N ILE A 499 19.77 9.67 -15.37
CA ILE A 499 21.05 8.96 -15.21
C ILE A 499 21.92 9.71 -14.19
N ALA A 500 21.96 11.03 -14.28
CA ALA A 500 22.61 11.94 -13.34
C ALA A 500 24.11 11.70 -13.11
N THR A 501 24.84 11.08 -14.04
CA THR A 501 26.29 11.02 -13.96
C THR A 501 26.91 12.37 -14.35
N PRO A 502 28.10 12.73 -13.86
CA PRO A 502 28.75 14.01 -14.22
C PRO A 502 28.80 14.27 -15.72
N ALA A 503 29.12 13.24 -16.52
CA ALA A 503 29.16 13.34 -17.98
C ALA A 503 27.78 13.61 -18.61
N ALA A 504 26.72 13.00 -18.03
CA ALA A 504 25.34 13.23 -18.47
C ALA A 504 24.91 14.67 -18.18
N LEU A 505 25.16 15.15 -16.97
CA LEU A 505 24.79 16.50 -16.52
C LEU A 505 25.55 17.57 -17.34
N LEU A 506 26.82 17.36 -17.56
CA LEU A 506 27.64 18.23 -18.42
C LEU A 506 27.13 18.28 -19.89
N THR A 507 26.66 17.13 -20.39
CA THR A 507 26.07 17.05 -21.74
C THR A 507 24.82 17.90 -21.86
N ILE A 508 23.91 17.83 -20.87
CA ILE A 508 22.70 18.66 -20.82
C ILE A 508 23.07 20.15 -20.72
N ALA A 509 24.01 20.50 -19.85
CA ALA A 509 24.44 21.87 -19.66
C ALA A 509 25.01 22.46 -20.98
N ARG A 510 25.90 21.72 -21.67
CA ARG A 510 26.43 22.11 -22.96
C ARG A 510 25.36 22.25 -24.06
N HIS A 511 24.38 21.31 -24.09
CA HIS A 511 23.26 21.38 -25.03
C HIS A 511 22.42 22.64 -24.77
N GLY A 512 22.12 22.97 -23.52
CA GLY A 512 21.33 24.13 -23.12
C GLY A 512 21.94 25.48 -23.50
N MET A 513 23.27 25.54 -23.72
CA MET A 513 24.00 26.74 -24.16
C MET A 513 24.11 26.91 -25.68
N LYS A 514 23.55 26.00 -26.50
CA LYS A 514 23.59 26.10 -27.96
C LYS A 514 22.50 27.04 -28.48
N PRO A 515 22.85 28.23 -29.00
CA PRO A 515 21.87 29.20 -29.49
C PRO A 515 21.43 28.89 -30.93
N ASN A 516 20.78 27.72 -31.13
CA ASN A 516 20.33 27.33 -32.47
C ASN A 516 18.83 27.04 -32.48
N PRO A 517 17.97 27.86 -33.10
CA PRO A 517 16.52 27.69 -33.15
C PRO A 517 16.07 26.35 -33.77
N LEU A 518 16.88 25.73 -34.62
CA LEU A 518 16.55 24.43 -35.21
C LEU A 518 16.53 23.30 -34.16
N LEU A 519 17.28 23.49 -33.07
CA LEU A 519 17.28 22.55 -31.96
C LEU A 519 16.05 22.69 -31.02
N GLY A 520 15.18 23.68 -31.25
CA GLY A 520 14.10 24.07 -30.38
C GLY A 520 14.57 24.86 -29.15
N ASP A 521 13.79 24.86 -28.07
CA ASP A 521 14.16 25.57 -26.86
C ASP A 521 15.19 24.77 -26.03
N THR A 522 16.49 24.97 -26.39
CA THR A 522 17.61 24.32 -25.72
C THR A 522 17.71 24.75 -24.26
N ARG A 523 17.36 26.02 -23.95
CA ARG A 523 17.43 26.56 -22.60
C ARG A 523 16.39 25.92 -21.66
N ALA A 524 15.16 25.67 -22.14
CA ALA A 524 14.16 24.95 -21.37
C ALA A 524 14.61 23.55 -20.96
N ARG A 525 15.45 22.89 -21.74
CA ARG A 525 15.98 21.55 -21.45
C ARG A 525 16.96 21.50 -20.28
N LEU A 526 17.54 22.65 -19.89
CA LEU A 526 18.31 22.74 -18.63
C LEU A 526 17.46 22.42 -17.41
N LEU A 527 16.13 22.52 -17.51
CA LEU A 527 15.24 22.12 -16.41
C LEU A 527 15.37 20.63 -16.04
N ALA A 528 15.93 19.80 -16.90
CA ALA A 528 16.26 18.42 -16.51
C ALA A 528 17.34 18.36 -15.40
N LEU A 529 18.09 19.45 -15.18
CA LEU A 529 19.09 19.59 -14.12
C LEU A 529 18.49 20.11 -12.79
N SER A 530 17.21 20.48 -12.76
CA SER A 530 16.55 20.98 -11.53
C SER A 530 15.96 19.86 -10.65
N GLN A 531 16.51 18.66 -10.72
CA GLN A 531 16.15 17.57 -9.82
C GLN A 531 16.91 17.72 -8.49
N HIS A 532 16.26 17.31 -7.39
CA HIS A 532 16.92 17.32 -6.08
C HIS A 532 18.07 16.29 -6.02
N ASP A 533 19.06 16.56 -5.18
CA ASP A 533 20.22 15.70 -4.90
C ASP A 533 21.18 15.43 -6.07
N LEU A 534 21.24 16.32 -7.07
CA LEU A 534 22.28 16.26 -8.09
C LEU A 534 23.58 16.89 -7.57
N SER A 535 24.70 16.20 -7.79
CA SER A 535 26.03 16.78 -7.58
C SER A 535 26.64 17.19 -8.92
N PHE A 536 27.01 18.47 -9.05
CA PHE A 536 27.58 19.01 -10.28
C PHE A 536 29.09 19.10 -10.17
N ASP A 537 29.77 18.74 -11.26
CA ASP A 537 31.21 19.03 -11.42
C ASP A 537 31.44 20.54 -11.68
N GLU A 538 32.67 20.98 -11.51
CA GLU A 538 33.05 22.39 -11.67
C GLU A 538 32.68 22.95 -13.06
N GLN A 539 32.87 22.14 -14.12
CA GLN A 539 32.53 22.56 -15.48
C GLN A 539 31.05 22.78 -15.70
N THR A 540 30.23 21.88 -15.13
CA THR A 540 28.78 22.02 -15.18
C THR A 540 28.32 23.23 -14.37
N VAL A 541 28.91 23.47 -13.20
CA VAL A 541 28.64 24.67 -12.38
C VAL A 541 28.93 25.94 -13.15
N ASP A 542 30.08 26.02 -13.81
CA ASP A 542 30.45 27.20 -14.62
C ASP A 542 29.44 27.49 -15.75
N ILE A 543 28.98 26.44 -16.43
CA ILE A 543 27.96 26.58 -17.47
C ILE A 543 26.61 27.05 -16.88
N LEU A 544 26.20 26.48 -15.77
CA LEU A 544 24.91 26.85 -15.11
C LEU A 544 24.93 28.27 -14.55
N VAL A 545 26.06 28.68 -13.94
CA VAL A 545 26.25 30.05 -13.47
C VAL A 545 26.13 31.05 -14.64
N ASN A 546 26.75 30.73 -15.81
CA ASN A 546 26.61 31.55 -16.99
C ASN A 546 25.19 31.54 -17.58
N ALA A 547 24.52 30.37 -17.58
CA ALA A 547 23.12 30.25 -18.00
C ALA A 547 22.21 31.14 -17.18
N ILE A 548 22.37 31.12 -15.85
CA ILE A 548 21.57 31.98 -14.95
C ILE A 548 21.85 33.45 -15.23
N ARG A 549 23.13 33.86 -15.37
CA ARG A 549 23.49 35.25 -15.68
C ARG A 549 22.89 35.76 -16.98
N GLU A 550 22.87 34.94 -18.04
CA GLU A 550 22.28 35.29 -19.34
C GLU A 550 20.75 35.43 -19.26
N ASP A 551 20.09 34.65 -18.39
CA ASP A 551 18.64 34.60 -18.27
C ASP A 551 18.10 35.53 -17.18
N LEU A 552 18.95 36.27 -16.46
CA LEU A 552 18.50 37.26 -15.48
C LEU A 552 17.70 38.38 -16.14
N PRO A 553 16.68 38.91 -15.47
CA PRO A 553 15.95 40.08 -15.94
C PRO A 553 16.87 41.26 -16.13
N THR A 554 16.76 41.97 -17.24
CA THR A 554 17.56 43.21 -17.50
C THR A 554 16.87 44.43 -16.98
N LYS A 555 17.59 45.29 -16.23
CA LYS A 555 17.10 46.60 -15.81
C LYS A 555 17.43 47.66 -16.87
N ILE A 556 16.42 48.18 -17.57
CA ILE A 556 16.55 49.26 -18.54
C ILE A 556 15.75 50.50 -18.03
N LEU A 557 16.43 51.60 -17.79
CA LEU A 557 15.82 52.87 -17.32
C LEU A 557 14.94 52.68 -16.06
N GLY A 558 15.39 51.86 -15.12
CA GLY A 558 14.67 51.63 -13.87
C GLY A 558 13.48 50.65 -13.97
N ARG A 559 13.13 50.14 -15.18
CA ARG A 559 12.13 49.10 -15.39
C ARG A 559 12.82 47.75 -15.63
N VAL A 560 12.32 46.72 -14.94
CA VAL A 560 12.78 45.34 -15.16
C VAL A 560 12.02 44.76 -16.33
N MET A 561 12.74 44.33 -17.37
CA MET A 561 12.19 43.60 -18.51
C MET A 561 12.26 42.12 -18.18
N PRO A 562 11.13 41.38 -18.25
CA PRO A 562 11.14 39.94 -18.00
C PRO A 562 12.06 39.21 -19.00
N SER A 563 12.78 38.20 -18.55
CA SER A 563 13.54 37.31 -19.42
C SER A 563 12.62 36.59 -20.40
N ARG A 564 13.08 36.39 -21.65
CA ARG A 564 12.37 35.61 -22.67
C ARG A 564 12.48 34.09 -22.47
N ASN A 565 13.39 33.67 -21.61
CA ASN A 565 13.69 32.26 -21.34
C ASN A 565 12.95 31.79 -20.08
N PRO A 566 12.82 30.45 -19.89
CA PRO A 566 12.29 29.93 -18.63
C PRO A 566 13.00 30.56 -17.44
N PRO A 567 12.29 30.86 -16.37
CA PRO A 567 12.86 31.61 -15.26
C PRO A 567 14.05 30.85 -14.66
N PRO A 568 15.16 31.54 -14.35
CA PRO A 568 16.36 30.98 -13.73
C PRO A 568 16.12 30.43 -12.31
N LEU A 569 14.92 30.61 -11.79
CA LEU A 569 14.50 30.17 -10.45
C LEU A 569 14.83 28.70 -10.18
N ARG A 570 14.50 27.81 -11.13
CA ARG A 570 14.77 26.36 -10.95
C ARG A 570 16.25 26.02 -11.02
N LEU A 571 17.04 26.76 -11.79
CA LEU A 571 18.50 26.60 -11.82
C LEU A 571 19.17 27.13 -10.55
N ILE A 572 18.64 28.21 -9.98
CA ILE A 572 19.05 28.72 -8.65
C ILE A 572 18.73 27.66 -7.58
N GLU A 573 17.54 27.04 -7.65
CA GLU A 573 17.15 25.96 -6.73
C GLU A 573 18.07 24.72 -6.90
N ALA A 574 18.38 24.32 -8.13
CA ALA A 574 19.29 23.20 -8.41
C ALA A 574 20.70 23.42 -7.85
N LEU A 575 21.22 24.65 -7.92
CA LEU A 575 22.53 24.99 -7.35
C LEU A 575 22.50 25.31 -5.84
N SER A 576 21.34 25.33 -5.20
CA SER A 576 21.19 25.71 -3.78
C SER A 576 21.90 24.76 -2.79
N SER A 577 22.24 23.53 -3.21
CA SER A 577 23.02 22.56 -2.45
C SER A 577 24.50 22.49 -2.86
N THR A 578 24.90 23.22 -3.92
CA THR A 578 26.25 23.14 -4.51
C THR A 578 27.19 24.15 -3.86
N ARG A 579 28.10 23.67 -3.00
CA ARG A 579 29.09 24.52 -2.33
C ARG A 579 30.20 24.91 -3.32
N SER A 580 30.13 26.14 -3.82
CA SER A 580 31.14 26.72 -4.73
C SER A 580 31.16 28.23 -4.50
N GLU A 581 32.34 28.81 -4.40
CA GLU A 581 32.55 30.26 -4.30
C GLU A 581 31.87 31.02 -5.43
N LYS A 582 31.88 30.45 -6.63
CA LYS A 582 31.21 31.01 -7.82
C LYS A 582 29.71 31.09 -7.67
N VAL A 583 29.09 30.05 -7.05
CA VAL A 583 27.65 29.98 -6.77
C VAL A 583 27.27 30.96 -5.69
N GLU A 584 28.04 31.02 -4.61
CA GLU A 584 27.80 31.96 -3.51
C GLU A 584 27.89 33.42 -3.98
N THR A 585 28.93 33.74 -4.78
CA THR A 585 29.08 35.07 -5.39
C THR A 585 27.89 35.42 -6.30
N LEU A 586 27.49 34.47 -7.17
CA LEU A 586 26.33 34.65 -8.05
C LEU A 586 25.08 34.95 -7.27
N PHE A 587 24.77 34.14 -6.23
CA PHE A 587 23.54 34.30 -5.44
C PHE A 587 23.55 35.59 -4.62
N THR A 588 24.72 36.03 -4.12
CA THR A 588 24.88 37.33 -3.46
C THR A 588 24.54 38.46 -4.42
N ASP A 589 25.11 38.44 -5.62
CA ASP A 589 24.87 39.44 -6.65
C ASP A 589 23.37 39.50 -7.05
N ILE A 590 22.72 38.34 -7.20
CA ILE A 590 21.28 38.27 -7.55
C ILE A 590 20.42 38.76 -6.39
N ALA A 591 20.71 38.34 -5.14
CA ALA A 591 19.96 38.74 -3.96
C ALA A 591 20.00 40.27 -3.74
N GLU A 592 21.14 40.92 -4.04
CA GLU A 592 21.29 42.35 -3.93
C GLU A 592 20.62 43.09 -5.08
N LYS A 593 20.87 42.70 -6.33
CA LYS A 593 20.36 43.38 -7.52
C LYS A 593 18.86 43.23 -7.74
N PHE A 594 18.30 42.10 -7.33
CA PHE A 594 16.90 41.74 -7.57
C PHE A 594 16.12 41.47 -6.28
N ALA A 595 16.42 42.17 -5.17
CA ALA A 595 15.86 41.92 -3.84
C ALA A 595 14.33 41.82 -3.80
N ASP A 596 13.64 42.62 -4.61
CA ASP A 596 12.16 42.70 -4.64
C ASP A 596 11.52 41.69 -5.61
N TYR A 597 12.33 40.92 -6.37
CA TYR A 597 11.88 40.00 -7.39
C TYR A 597 12.03 38.55 -6.95
N ASP A 598 11.28 37.61 -7.60
CA ASP A 598 11.31 36.19 -7.28
C ASP A 598 12.70 35.60 -7.35
N VAL A 599 13.50 35.97 -8.36
CA VAL A 599 14.88 35.50 -8.52
C VAL A 599 15.79 35.98 -7.37
N GLY A 600 15.60 37.19 -6.85
CA GLY A 600 16.35 37.69 -5.70
C GLY A 600 15.94 36.98 -4.39
N ARG A 601 14.64 36.74 -4.20
CA ARG A 601 14.15 35.94 -3.06
C ARG A 601 14.66 34.52 -3.08
N ALA A 602 14.64 33.86 -4.27
CA ALA A 602 15.15 32.52 -4.45
C ALA A 602 16.67 32.45 -4.17
N ALA A 603 17.46 33.38 -4.70
CA ALA A 603 18.91 33.46 -4.46
C ALA A 603 19.22 33.69 -2.97
N LYS A 604 18.46 34.53 -2.27
CA LYS A 604 18.61 34.76 -0.83
C LYS A 604 18.29 33.49 -0.01
N ALA A 605 17.25 32.74 -0.38
CA ALA A 605 16.92 31.48 0.24
C ALA A 605 18.03 30.42 -0.02
N ALA A 606 18.54 30.34 -1.23
CA ALA A 606 19.65 29.45 -1.61
C ALA A 606 20.93 29.79 -0.84
N LEU A 607 21.29 31.08 -0.69
CA LEU A 607 22.42 31.53 0.12
C LEU A 607 22.26 31.14 1.59
N TYR A 608 21.04 31.27 2.14
CA TYR A 608 20.77 30.87 3.51
C TYR A 608 20.98 29.37 3.69
N ASN A 609 20.59 28.55 2.72
CA ASN A 609 20.84 27.10 2.73
C ASN A 609 22.34 26.78 2.67
N LEU A 610 23.11 27.46 1.82
CA LEU A 610 24.55 27.24 1.66
C LEU A 610 25.34 27.73 2.89
N THR A 611 25.07 28.94 3.38
CA THR A 611 25.78 29.58 4.49
C THR A 611 25.20 29.21 5.85
N GLY A 612 23.90 29.04 5.98
CA GLY A 612 23.21 28.63 7.22
C GLY A 612 23.56 27.19 7.63
N ALA A 613 23.67 26.29 6.67
CA ALA A 613 24.17 24.93 6.91
C ALA A 613 25.65 24.92 7.31
N ALA A 614 26.49 25.82 6.76
CA ALA A 614 27.89 25.99 7.15
C ALA A 614 28.03 26.63 8.54
N ALA A 615 27.19 27.63 8.87
CA ALA A 615 27.15 28.26 10.19
C ALA A 615 26.60 27.31 11.28
N ALA A 616 25.64 26.44 10.94
CA ALA A 616 25.16 25.38 11.82
C ALA A 616 26.20 24.29 12.06
N ALA A 617 26.99 23.92 11.04
CA ALA A 617 28.10 22.99 11.18
C ALA A 617 29.29 23.57 12.00
N ALA A 618 29.52 24.88 11.93
CA ALA A 618 30.59 25.59 12.69
C ALA A 618 30.17 25.94 14.13
N ARG A 619 28.87 25.89 14.46
CA ARG A 619 28.34 26.24 15.80
C ARG A 619 27.84 25.03 16.60
N GLN A 620 28.36 23.85 16.37
CA GLN A 620 28.06 22.67 17.21
C GLN A 620 28.81 22.78 18.57
N THR A 621 28.28 23.63 19.43
CA THR A 621 28.19 23.39 20.85
C THR A 621 26.74 22.98 21.16
N PRO A 622 26.50 21.99 22.06
CA PRO A 622 25.21 21.35 22.20
C PRO A 622 24.21 22.27 22.92
N THR A 623 23.34 22.93 22.14
CA THR A 623 22.19 23.65 22.72
C THR A 623 20.97 23.30 21.86
N ALA A 624 20.02 22.53 22.47
CA ALA A 624 18.65 22.24 22.08
C ALA A 624 18.48 21.68 20.63
N ALA A 625 18.38 20.38 20.54
CA ALA A 625 18.13 19.65 19.29
C ALA A 625 16.87 20.18 18.58
N THR A 626 17.05 20.81 17.43
CA THR A 626 15.96 21.21 16.53
C THR A 626 15.64 19.99 15.65
N LEU A 627 14.41 19.45 15.71
CA LEU A 627 13.94 18.43 14.81
C LEU A 627 13.50 19.09 13.50
N THR A 628 14.15 18.74 12.40
CA THR A 628 13.79 19.24 11.07
C THR A 628 13.57 18.10 10.13
N GLY A 629 12.67 18.22 9.15
CA GLY A 629 12.39 17.18 8.17
C GLY A 629 11.51 17.68 7.02
N ASP A 630 11.33 16.79 6.05
CA ASP A 630 10.51 17.03 4.87
C ASP A 630 9.09 16.47 5.11
N LEU A 631 8.07 17.31 4.93
CA LEU A 631 6.67 16.91 5.11
C LEU A 631 6.18 15.92 4.05
N ASP A 632 6.76 15.95 2.85
CA ASP A 632 6.37 15.02 1.78
C ASP A 632 6.85 13.60 2.06
N PHE A 633 7.93 13.47 2.85
CA PHE A 633 8.46 12.18 3.28
C PHE A 633 7.83 11.70 4.60
N PHE A 634 7.74 12.56 5.60
CA PHE A 634 7.21 12.20 6.92
C PHE A 634 5.69 12.21 6.99
N GLY A 635 5.04 13.11 6.27
CA GLY A 635 3.63 13.42 6.43
C GLY A 635 3.32 14.18 7.71
N LEU A 636 2.38 15.12 7.65
CA LEU A 636 1.95 15.88 8.82
C LEU A 636 1.40 15.00 9.94
N PRO A 637 0.55 13.96 9.68
CA PRO A 637 0.06 13.08 10.74
C PRO A 637 1.17 12.37 11.53
N SER A 638 2.20 11.85 10.85
CA SER A 638 3.32 11.16 11.50
C SER A 638 4.18 12.10 12.34
N LEU A 639 4.36 13.35 11.88
CA LEU A 639 5.04 14.40 12.65
C LEU A 639 4.28 14.70 13.96
N LEU A 640 2.96 14.92 13.87
CA LEU A 640 2.12 15.21 15.03
C LEU A 640 2.15 14.09 16.05
N GLN A 641 2.07 12.83 15.58
CA GLN A 641 2.15 11.66 16.44
C GLN A 641 3.52 11.53 17.11
N SER A 642 4.62 11.74 16.37
CA SER A 642 5.98 11.69 16.92
C SER A 642 6.20 12.72 18.02
N LEU A 643 5.66 13.94 17.86
CA LEU A 643 5.74 14.99 18.88
C LEU A 643 4.89 14.67 20.10
N ALA A 644 3.74 14.02 19.92
CA ALA A 644 2.90 13.54 21.01
C ALA A 644 3.60 12.44 21.82
N ASP A 645 4.16 11.44 21.15
CA ASP A 645 4.86 10.31 21.76
C ASP A 645 6.09 10.75 22.55
N GLN A 646 6.80 11.77 22.04
CA GLN A 646 7.97 12.37 22.71
C GLN A 646 7.60 13.37 23.82
N GLN A 647 6.31 13.60 24.08
CA GLN A 647 5.82 14.62 25.02
C GLN A 647 6.45 15.99 24.77
N ALA A 648 6.64 16.33 23.49
CA ALA A 648 7.39 17.51 23.09
C ALA A 648 6.67 18.81 23.51
N THR A 649 7.46 19.81 23.97
CA THR A 649 6.99 21.18 24.22
C THR A 649 7.79 22.15 23.37
N GLY A 650 7.09 22.87 22.47
CA GLY A 650 7.75 23.77 21.53
C GLY A 650 6.88 24.16 20.35
N ILE A 651 7.51 24.78 19.37
CA ILE A 651 6.82 25.31 18.18
C ILE A 651 7.34 24.58 16.94
N VAL A 652 6.40 24.04 16.16
CA VAL A 652 6.65 23.56 14.80
C VAL A 652 6.38 24.71 13.83
N THR A 653 7.32 25.00 12.97
CA THR A 653 7.14 25.92 11.85
C THR A 653 7.10 25.09 10.55
N LEU A 654 6.04 25.28 9.76
CA LEU A 654 5.86 24.65 8.45
C LEU A 654 6.21 25.67 7.38
N THR A 655 7.07 25.28 6.44
CA THR A 655 7.52 26.13 5.35
C THR A 655 7.19 25.46 4.03
N GLY A 656 6.40 26.13 3.20
CA GLY A 656 5.98 25.61 1.90
C GLY A 656 7.14 25.48 0.92
N ARG A 657 7.23 24.35 0.21
CA ARG A 657 8.32 24.05 -0.74
C ARG A 657 8.44 25.09 -1.86
N HIS A 658 7.31 25.55 -2.39
CA HIS A 658 7.30 26.45 -3.56
C HIS A 658 7.35 27.94 -3.19
N SER A 659 6.89 28.30 -1.98
CA SER A 659 6.82 29.71 -1.57
C SER A 659 8.01 30.12 -0.71
N GLY A 660 8.73 29.18 -0.10
CA GLY A 660 9.74 29.48 0.93
C GLY A 660 9.18 30.24 2.13
N GLN A 661 7.85 30.44 2.17
CA GLN A 661 7.17 31.19 3.22
C GLN A 661 6.65 30.25 4.30
N THR A 662 6.57 30.76 5.53
CA THR A 662 5.92 30.04 6.62
C THR A 662 4.44 29.87 6.28
N THR A 663 4.06 28.62 6.03
CA THR A 663 2.67 28.23 5.73
C THR A 663 1.86 28.07 7.01
N GLY A 664 2.51 27.65 8.11
CA GLY A 664 1.84 27.46 9.38
C GLY A 664 2.81 27.36 10.55
N LYS A 665 2.27 27.58 11.75
CA LYS A 665 2.96 27.35 13.02
C LYS A 665 2.06 26.54 13.93
N LEU A 666 2.60 25.50 14.57
CA LEU A 666 1.87 24.65 15.52
C LEU A 666 2.58 24.70 16.86
N LEU A 667 1.80 24.80 17.93
CA LEU A 667 2.29 24.83 19.30
C LEU A 667 1.94 23.54 20.02
N PHE A 668 2.93 22.90 20.61
CA PHE A 668 2.79 21.69 21.42
C PHE A 668 3.24 21.97 22.86
N ILE A 669 2.51 21.37 23.82
CA ILE A 669 2.84 21.44 25.24
C ILE A 669 2.64 20.03 25.83
N ASN A 670 3.76 19.43 26.31
CA ASN A 670 3.78 18.06 26.84
C ASN A 670 3.13 17.04 25.91
N GLY A 671 3.46 17.12 24.61
CA GLY A 671 2.92 16.22 23.58
C GLY A 671 1.48 16.49 23.15
N LYS A 672 0.79 17.46 23.76
CA LYS A 672 -0.57 17.84 23.40
C LYS A 672 -0.57 19.04 22.47
N PHE A 673 -1.51 19.07 21.58
CA PHE A 673 -1.72 20.22 20.69
C PHE A 673 -2.32 21.40 21.50
N ALA A 674 -1.71 22.57 21.44
CA ALA A 674 -2.14 23.74 22.17
C ALA A 674 -2.68 24.87 21.27
N ASP A 675 -2.09 25.11 20.10
CA ASP A 675 -2.53 26.15 19.17
C ASP A 675 -1.94 25.93 17.77
N ALA A 676 -2.57 26.45 16.75
CA ALA A 676 -2.03 26.56 15.39
C ALA A 676 -2.37 27.92 14.79
N GLN A 677 -1.54 28.32 13.84
CA GLN A 677 -1.80 29.48 12.99
C GLN A 677 -1.46 29.15 11.54
N VAL A 678 -2.45 29.25 10.66
CA VAL A 678 -2.32 29.00 9.22
C VAL A 678 -3.08 30.10 8.50
N SER A 679 -2.38 30.97 7.78
CA SER A 679 -2.99 32.15 7.16
C SER A 679 -3.77 32.98 8.21
N HIS A 680 -5.08 33.10 8.04
CA HIS A 680 -5.99 33.80 8.97
C HIS A 680 -6.62 32.91 10.02
N LEU A 681 -6.54 31.54 9.86
CA LEU A 681 -7.10 30.57 10.81
C LEU A 681 -6.20 30.37 12.03
N ARG A 682 -6.82 30.04 13.16
CA ARG A 682 -6.14 29.75 14.43
C ARG A 682 -6.75 28.52 15.12
N GLY A 683 -5.99 27.96 16.08
CA GLY A 683 -6.43 26.84 16.89
C GLY A 683 -6.62 25.56 16.10
N VAL A 684 -7.60 24.76 16.49
CA VAL A 684 -7.87 23.44 15.90
C VAL A 684 -8.28 23.53 14.44
N GLU A 685 -9.01 24.59 14.05
CA GLU A 685 -9.44 24.83 12.66
C GLU A 685 -8.26 25.04 11.71
N ALA A 686 -7.24 25.76 12.17
CA ALA A 686 -6.01 25.93 11.40
C ALA A 686 -5.30 24.59 11.18
N LEU A 687 -5.34 23.67 12.14
CA LEU A 687 -4.78 22.34 12.01
C LEU A 687 -5.62 21.45 11.07
N TYR A 688 -6.95 21.53 11.15
CA TYR A 688 -7.82 20.81 10.21
C TYR A 688 -7.60 21.26 8.77
N GLN A 689 -7.46 22.56 8.52
CA GLN A 689 -7.13 23.09 7.18
C GLN A 689 -5.83 22.48 6.61
N LEU A 690 -4.81 22.25 7.46
CA LEU A 690 -3.56 21.61 7.04
C LEU A 690 -3.73 20.11 6.75
N LEU A 691 -4.66 19.44 7.43
CA LEU A 691 -4.96 18.02 7.20
C LEU A 691 -5.86 17.83 5.98
N GLU A 692 -6.79 18.74 5.72
CA GLU A 692 -7.67 18.74 4.54
C GLU A 692 -6.91 19.04 3.24
N ARG A 693 -6.01 20.04 3.29
CA ARG A 693 -5.11 20.42 2.20
C ARG A 693 -3.65 20.24 2.63
N PRO A 694 -3.10 19.02 2.50
CA PRO A 694 -1.73 18.74 2.90
C PRO A 694 -0.74 19.70 2.24
N VAL A 695 0.10 20.32 3.07
CA VAL A 695 1.14 21.24 2.61
C VAL A 695 2.39 20.43 2.26
N THR A 696 2.93 20.70 1.06
CA THR A 696 4.24 20.19 0.64
C THR A 696 5.34 21.12 1.12
N GLY A 697 6.39 20.60 1.74
CA GLY A 697 7.50 21.42 2.23
C GLY A 697 8.27 20.84 3.38
N VAL A 698 8.90 21.70 4.18
CA VAL A 698 9.73 21.31 5.30
C VAL A 698 9.15 21.78 6.63
N PHE A 699 9.44 21.05 7.68
CA PHE A 699 9.13 21.47 9.05
C PHE A 699 10.39 21.66 9.88
N ALA A 700 10.31 22.56 10.85
CA ALA A 700 11.31 22.77 11.88
C ALA A 700 10.62 22.86 13.24
N PHE A 701 10.98 21.96 14.16
CA PHE A 701 10.53 22.02 15.55
C PHE A 701 11.60 22.66 16.43
N VAL A 702 11.21 23.69 17.16
CA VAL A 702 12.06 24.39 18.13
C VAL A 702 11.51 24.12 19.53
N PRO A 703 12.23 23.36 20.38
CA PRO A 703 11.84 23.17 21.78
C PRO A 703 11.77 24.50 22.52
N ASN A 704 10.68 24.72 23.26
CA ASN A 704 10.53 25.90 24.11
C ASN A 704 9.76 25.55 25.39
N PRO A 705 10.46 25.09 26.45
CA PRO A 705 9.84 24.63 27.68
C PRO A 705 9.13 25.71 28.49
N THR A 706 9.32 26.98 28.13
CA THR A 706 8.74 28.11 28.88
C THR A 706 7.38 28.58 28.36
N VAL A 707 6.91 28.01 27.24
CA VAL A 707 5.62 28.36 26.63
C VAL A 707 4.48 27.84 27.50
N LYS A 708 3.52 28.72 27.80
CA LYS A 708 2.29 28.35 28.51
C LYS A 708 1.11 28.33 27.54
N PRO A 709 0.15 27.41 27.71
CA PRO A 709 -1.05 27.41 26.90
C PRO A 709 -1.88 28.66 27.12
N LYS A 710 -2.43 29.23 26.06
CA LYS A 710 -3.38 30.34 26.11
C LYS A 710 -4.85 29.91 26.14
N GLY A 711 -5.10 28.59 26.01
CA GLY A 711 -6.42 27.98 25.96
C GLY A 711 -6.35 26.49 26.31
N ASP A 712 -7.37 25.75 25.88
CA ASP A 712 -7.45 24.31 26.09
C ASP A 712 -6.39 23.60 25.25
N VAL A 713 -5.83 22.52 25.81
CA VAL A 713 -4.90 21.63 25.09
C VAL A 713 -5.64 20.35 24.70
N HIS A 714 -5.37 19.87 23.49
CA HIS A 714 -6.09 18.74 22.91
C HIS A 714 -5.16 17.54 22.70
N GLU A 715 -5.71 16.35 22.87
CA GLU A 715 -5.01 15.11 22.53
C GLU A 715 -4.83 14.99 21.01
N VAL A 716 -3.60 14.76 20.59
CA VAL A 716 -3.24 14.71 19.16
C VAL A 716 -4.01 13.62 18.42
N MET A 717 -4.18 12.45 19.03
CA MET A 717 -4.89 11.34 18.39
C MET A 717 -6.36 11.68 18.09
N GLY A 718 -7.05 12.37 19.01
CA GLY A 718 -8.44 12.81 18.78
C GLY A 718 -8.55 13.75 17.57
N ILE A 719 -7.62 14.72 17.47
CA ILE A 719 -7.57 15.63 16.31
C ILE A 719 -7.24 14.88 15.01
N LEU A 720 -6.32 13.91 15.05
CA LEU A 720 -5.96 13.13 13.87
C LEU A 720 -7.11 12.29 13.34
N PHE A 721 -7.85 11.62 14.21
CA PHE A 721 -9.04 10.85 13.80
C PHE A 721 -10.11 11.72 13.15
N GLU A 722 -10.41 12.85 13.77
CA GLU A 722 -11.35 13.82 13.21
C GLU A 722 -10.81 14.45 11.92
N GLY A 723 -9.51 14.77 11.87
CA GLY A 723 -8.88 15.31 10.67
C GLY A 723 -8.88 14.36 9.49
N ILE A 724 -8.67 13.05 9.70
CA ILE A 724 -8.76 12.02 8.65
C ILE A 724 -10.20 11.91 8.14
N ARG A 725 -11.19 11.84 9.05
CA ARG A 725 -12.60 11.84 8.67
C ARG A 725 -12.96 13.05 7.81
N ARG A 726 -12.56 14.27 8.25
CA ARG A 726 -12.80 15.51 7.51
C ARG A 726 -12.08 15.53 6.15
N HIS A 727 -10.86 15.02 6.07
CA HIS A 727 -10.13 14.92 4.82
C HIS A 727 -10.87 14.06 3.79
N ASP A 728 -11.37 12.90 4.19
CA ASP A 728 -12.11 12.00 3.30
C ASP A 728 -13.43 12.63 2.83
N GLU A 729 -14.19 13.23 3.72
CA GLU A 729 -15.42 13.94 3.38
C GLU A 729 -15.15 15.18 2.53
N TYR A 730 -14.09 15.94 2.84
CA TYR A 730 -13.65 17.08 2.06
C TYR A 730 -13.33 16.69 0.61
N ARG A 731 -12.63 15.57 0.40
CA ARG A 731 -12.36 15.06 -0.94
C ARG A 731 -13.63 14.69 -1.71
N GLN A 732 -14.62 14.15 -1.03
CA GLN A 732 -15.93 13.87 -1.66
C GLN A 732 -16.66 15.18 -2.01
N LEU A 733 -16.67 16.13 -1.09
CA LEU A 733 -17.29 17.45 -1.32
C LEU A 733 -16.63 18.20 -2.48
N MET A 734 -15.33 18.09 -2.67
CA MET A 734 -14.60 18.68 -3.80
C MET A 734 -15.10 18.21 -5.18
N LEU A 735 -15.73 17.04 -5.28
CA LEU A 735 -16.33 16.56 -6.52
C LEU A 735 -17.63 17.29 -6.88
N PHE A 736 -18.36 17.79 -5.88
CA PHE A 736 -19.64 18.50 -6.04
C PHE A 736 -19.47 20.03 -5.92
N VAL A 737 -18.49 20.47 -5.15
CA VAL A 737 -18.20 21.85 -4.82
C VAL A 737 -16.73 22.14 -5.10
N PRO A 738 -16.30 22.18 -6.39
CA PRO A 738 -14.90 22.39 -6.79
C PRO A 738 -14.43 23.83 -6.53
N ASP A 739 -13.11 24.05 -6.59
CA ASP A 739 -12.45 25.33 -6.28
C ASP A 739 -12.87 26.48 -7.17
N ASP A 740 -13.17 26.22 -8.42
CA ASP A 740 -13.55 27.19 -9.45
C ASP A 740 -15.07 27.46 -9.49
N LEU A 741 -15.85 26.79 -8.63
CA LEU A 741 -17.29 26.98 -8.57
C LEU A 741 -17.63 28.41 -8.18
N THR A 742 -18.40 29.07 -9.03
CA THR A 742 -19.02 30.37 -8.75
C THR A 742 -20.51 30.16 -8.49
N LEU A 743 -21.02 30.87 -7.48
CA LEU A 743 -22.38 30.66 -6.98
C LEU A 743 -23.17 31.96 -6.97
N ARG A 744 -24.51 31.83 -6.98
CA ARG A 744 -25.44 32.92 -6.70
C ARG A 744 -26.55 32.46 -5.77
N ALA A 745 -27.00 33.36 -4.91
CA ALA A 745 -28.13 33.13 -4.03
C ALA A 745 -29.44 33.12 -4.81
N THR A 746 -30.37 32.23 -4.43
CA THR A 746 -31.74 32.19 -4.90
C THR A 746 -32.69 32.95 -3.96
N THR A 747 -33.97 32.85 -4.21
CA THR A 747 -35.00 33.42 -3.30
C THR A 747 -35.27 32.51 -2.08
N THR A 748 -34.75 31.28 -2.09
CA THR A 748 -34.87 30.35 -0.98
C THR A 748 -33.90 30.72 0.13
N LYS A 749 -34.35 30.81 1.37
CA LYS A 749 -33.46 31.06 2.52
C LYS A 749 -32.79 29.80 2.96
N PRO A 750 -31.49 29.81 3.32
CA PRO A 750 -30.78 28.64 3.81
C PRO A 750 -31.34 28.18 5.17
N THR A 751 -31.42 26.88 5.38
CA THR A 751 -31.79 26.32 6.69
C THR A 751 -30.57 26.32 7.63
N PRO A 752 -30.77 26.48 8.95
CA PRO A 752 -29.68 26.36 9.91
C PRO A 752 -29.07 24.97 9.86
N ASP A 753 -27.72 24.91 9.85
CA ASP A 753 -27.01 23.63 9.95
C ASP A 753 -26.93 23.20 11.42
N PRO A 754 -27.38 22.00 11.80
CA PRO A 754 -27.31 21.51 13.19
C PRO A 754 -25.89 21.33 13.71
N GLU A 755 -24.91 21.18 12.81
CA GLU A 755 -23.49 20.99 13.17
C GLU A 755 -22.68 22.30 13.13
N GLU A 756 -23.22 23.36 12.53
CA GLU A 756 -22.58 24.68 12.50
C GLU A 756 -23.20 25.59 13.53
N HIS A 757 -22.49 25.83 14.61
CA HIS A 757 -22.98 26.58 15.77
C HIS A 757 -22.63 28.07 15.73
N ASP A 758 -21.77 28.50 14.77
CA ASP A 758 -21.37 29.91 14.65
C ASP A 758 -22.20 30.66 13.60
N PRO A 759 -23.17 31.51 14.06
CA PRO A 759 -24.00 32.27 13.14
C PRO A 759 -23.20 33.31 12.32
N SER A 760 -22.02 33.70 12.77
CA SER A 760 -21.18 34.67 12.07
C SER A 760 -20.59 34.03 10.79
N ILE A 761 -20.11 32.80 10.89
CA ILE A 761 -19.57 32.02 9.76
C ILE A 761 -20.66 31.76 8.72
N ILE A 762 -21.85 31.31 9.15
CA ILE A 762 -23.00 31.09 8.26
C ILE A 762 -23.31 32.38 7.47
N ARG A 763 -23.33 33.54 8.14
CA ARG A 763 -23.61 34.80 7.50
C ARG A 763 -22.49 35.21 6.54
N GLU A 764 -21.26 35.03 6.92
CA GLU A 764 -20.09 35.38 6.10
C GLU A 764 -20.05 34.56 4.81
N ILE A 765 -20.23 33.23 4.89
CA ILE A 765 -20.30 32.31 3.73
C ILE A 765 -21.47 32.69 2.84
N TRP A 766 -22.65 33.05 3.41
CA TRP A 766 -23.81 33.47 2.65
C TRP A 766 -23.55 34.74 1.86
N VAL A 767 -22.90 35.72 2.46
CA VAL A 767 -22.51 36.99 1.78
C VAL A 767 -21.54 36.70 0.64
N LYS A 768 -20.55 35.81 0.86
CA LYS A 768 -19.59 35.41 -0.17
C LYS A 768 -20.27 34.67 -1.33
N ALA A 769 -21.20 33.76 -1.04
CA ALA A 769 -21.98 33.06 -2.06
C ALA A 769 -22.79 33.98 -2.95
N SER A 770 -23.18 35.14 -2.42
CA SER A 770 -23.91 36.19 -3.17
C SER A 770 -22.99 37.09 -4.00
N SER A 771 -21.66 37.04 -3.82
CA SER A 771 -20.69 37.93 -4.47
C SER A 771 -20.21 37.44 -5.84
N GLY A 772 -20.47 36.16 -6.22
CA GLY A 772 -19.99 35.57 -7.46
C GLY A 772 -18.48 35.28 -7.53
N ALA A 773 -17.77 35.43 -6.40
CA ALA A 773 -16.36 35.05 -6.34
C ALA A 773 -16.19 33.53 -6.38
N PRO A 774 -15.07 33.00 -6.95
CA PRO A 774 -14.77 31.57 -6.92
C PRO A 774 -14.57 31.07 -5.50
N LEU A 775 -14.96 29.81 -5.26
CA LEU A 775 -14.95 29.23 -3.90
C LEU A 775 -13.55 29.17 -3.26
N ALA A 776 -12.52 28.99 -4.08
CA ALA A 776 -11.12 29.01 -3.62
C ALA A 776 -10.75 30.30 -2.89
N ASP A 777 -11.32 31.45 -3.28
CA ASP A 777 -11.06 32.76 -2.64
C ASP A 777 -11.70 32.84 -1.25
N TRP A 778 -12.75 32.08 -0.98
CA TRP A 778 -13.44 32.13 0.31
C TRP A 778 -12.60 31.47 1.42
N GLU A 779 -11.88 30.40 1.13
CA GLU A 779 -10.99 29.75 2.10
C GLU A 779 -9.87 30.67 2.63
N THR A 780 -9.54 31.72 1.88
CA THR A 780 -8.54 32.71 2.29
C THR A 780 -9.14 33.88 3.10
N GLN A 781 -10.45 34.00 3.15
CA GLN A 781 -11.13 35.19 3.67
C GLN A 781 -12.12 34.88 4.80
N VAL A 782 -12.77 33.70 4.76
CA VAL A 782 -13.74 33.27 5.77
C VAL A 782 -13.03 32.61 6.95
N ALA A 783 -13.46 32.93 8.17
CA ALA A 783 -12.86 32.39 9.40
C ALA A 783 -13.30 30.94 9.68
N ALA A 784 -13.30 30.08 8.65
CA ALA A 784 -13.62 28.65 8.73
C ALA A 784 -12.70 27.84 7.81
N ASP A 785 -12.49 26.57 8.15
CA ASP A 785 -11.74 25.63 7.31
C ASP A 785 -12.51 25.25 6.04
N GLY A 786 -11.80 24.70 5.04
CA GLY A 786 -12.36 24.38 3.74
C GLY A 786 -13.48 23.35 3.78
N TYR A 787 -13.43 22.39 4.71
CA TYR A 787 -14.47 21.38 4.91
C TYR A 787 -15.79 22.03 5.37
N ARG A 788 -15.76 22.91 6.39
CA ARG A 788 -16.96 23.61 6.89
C ARG A 788 -17.60 24.47 5.82
N ILE A 789 -16.79 25.20 5.04
CA ILE A 789 -17.27 26.03 3.92
C ILE A 789 -17.99 25.16 2.90
N ARG A 790 -17.37 24.07 2.42
CA ARG A 790 -17.95 23.23 1.37
C ARG A 790 -19.16 22.44 1.84
N ARG A 791 -19.16 21.99 3.07
CA ARG A 791 -20.31 21.28 3.65
C ARG A 791 -21.55 22.17 3.67
N LEU A 792 -21.42 23.42 4.11
CA LEU A 792 -22.53 24.36 4.11
C LEU A 792 -22.98 24.70 2.68
N VAL A 793 -22.06 24.91 1.76
CA VAL A 793 -22.36 25.18 0.36
C VAL A 793 -23.05 24.00 -0.32
N ALA A 794 -22.57 22.79 -0.13
CA ALA A 794 -23.19 21.57 -0.68
C ALA A 794 -24.64 21.45 -0.21
N ARG A 795 -24.87 21.62 1.08
CA ARG A 795 -26.21 21.58 1.65
C ARG A 795 -27.12 22.65 1.05
N TRP A 796 -26.65 23.87 0.91
CA TRP A 796 -27.45 24.97 0.36
C TRP A 796 -27.70 24.81 -1.15
N LEU A 797 -26.84 24.11 -1.88
CA LEU A 797 -27.09 23.67 -3.26
C LEU A 797 -28.19 22.62 -3.31
N GLU A 798 -28.16 21.62 -2.41
CA GLU A 798 -29.20 20.59 -2.30
C GLU A 798 -30.56 21.19 -1.92
N GLU A 799 -30.60 22.15 -1.02
CA GLU A 799 -31.81 22.86 -0.61
C GLU A 799 -32.31 23.86 -1.68
N GLY A 800 -31.53 24.10 -2.74
CA GLY A 800 -31.84 25.08 -3.77
C GLY A 800 -31.72 26.54 -3.30
N ALA A 801 -31.07 26.80 -2.18
CA ALA A 801 -30.79 28.15 -1.68
C ALA A 801 -29.65 28.82 -2.45
N LEU A 802 -28.70 28.02 -2.97
CA LEU A 802 -27.67 28.44 -3.91
C LEU A 802 -27.84 27.73 -5.25
N GLN A 803 -27.31 28.31 -6.31
CA GLN A 803 -27.20 27.69 -7.63
C GLN A 803 -25.89 28.12 -8.30
N PRO A 804 -25.28 27.28 -9.18
CA PRO A 804 -24.13 27.68 -9.98
C PRO A 804 -24.44 28.95 -10.79
N ALA A 805 -23.47 29.84 -10.88
CA ALA A 805 -23.65 31.12 -11.54
C ALA A 805 -23.63 31.03 -13.09
N GLY A 806 -23.34 29.81 -13.66
CA GLY A 806 -23.37 29.52 -15.11
C GLY A 806 -22.06 29.89 -15.80
#